data_b48cdfb43cc1e8ce0343b232f598cadd
#
_entry.id   b48cdfb43cc1e8ce0343b232f598cadd
#
_cell.length_a   1.000
_cell.length_b   1.000
_cell.length_c   1.000
_cell.angle_alpha   90.00
_cell.angle_beta   90.00
_cell.angle_gamma   90.00
#
_symmetry.space_group_name_H-M   'P 1'
#
loop_
_entity.id
_entity.type
_entity.pdbx_description
1 polymer ?
#
loop_
_entity_poly.entity_id
_entity_poly.type
_entity_poly.pdbx_seq_one_letter_code
_entity_poly.pdbx_strand_id
1 'polypeptide(L)'
;MRRVCLCEIAAPVGSSHIAVRTEQPQKNHSLIYILLRRRYWLAAILITLVVWAGVSLAMRPLKDASGSYASYPYGLLTGVDNDALDLLFQLRDARNPQLRTRSQREPVTIIEIDDATIKTSGVRIQKWPRDLYARLIDNASQQGAAVIGLDVFLSEAGGASAEDKAADEKLATSIAEAGNVVLAMKTSAGGFEELQPLPMFADAAYAVGFVDLPLDSDGFVRSTQLFLERPGEPTKISFGTRLVEGFLAATAAEGSTPQYLEPGADGNLRLGERTIVLRGDGNLQLDFRGRSPAFRKISAADILFKQEQLPADLFRDRIVLIGASNIDAPDLFATPHYEYSALARLLDRSLPGAPKRMPGVEVHANASATLLFGKMLRRPRFPLQILALLLVLGVVAIAVFSLRPLLAFLAVIGIAALSLAIASWAFSSQGLILPLASAWLGMAVLTPVGLGVRYARERLLRSETEAERLQVMDIFSRFVSSDVAKEMWDRRGQSSLAGENRTVTIIFTDIRNFTTLSESESSDKVVEWLNDYFARMNEIVEGHGGHINKYIGDGLMIVFGAPVDRGDRKEALAAVECGLAMLDEVERMNEAWKGMGRPVVKIGCGIHTGLATCGVVGAERRLEYTIIGDTVNLSARLESTTKEFNVPILISEPTAKLIETDYDVQPLGEVKVKGKTQNTTVFTVSRKSAAAGGE
;
A
#
# COMPACT_ATOMS: atom_id res chain seq x y z
N MET A 1 28.20 -5.13 34.25
CA MET A 1 29.02 -5.13 35.48
C MET A 1 29.08 -3.71 36.05
N ARG A 2 28.61 -3.55 37.25
CA ARG A 2 28.74 -2.61 38.38
C ARG A 2 27.35 -2.29 38.90
N ARG A 3 26.93 -3.08 39.81
CA ARG A 3 26.88 -3.12 41.28
C ARG A 3 25.95 -2.04 41.85
N VAL A 4 24.88 -2.59 42.33
CA VAL A 4 23.88 -2.12 43.29
C VAL A 4 24.56 -1.77 44.62
N CYS A 5 24.16 -0.64 45.24
CA CYS A 5 24.27 -0.47 46.69
C CYS A 5 22.88 -0.17 47.23
N LEU A 6 22.39 -1.13 48.00
CA LEU A 6 21.29 -0.98 48.95
C LEU A 6 21.78 -0.18 50.14
N CYS A 7 21.00 0.79 50.59
CA CYS A 7 20.97 1.26 51.95
C CYS A 7 19.51 1.33 52.39
N GLU A 8 19.12 0.36 53.23
CA GLU A 8 17.94 0.43 54.09
C GLU A 8 18.21 1.47 55.18
N ILE A 9 17.32 2.42 55.35
CA ILE A 9 17.09 3.10 56.65
C ILE A 9 15.56 3.26 56.80
N ALA A 10 15.12 2.83 57.98
CA ALA A 10 13.76 2.66 58.45
C ALA A 10 12.91 3.92 58.39
N ALA A 11 11.61 3.70 58.17
CA ALA A 11 10.52 4.65 58.24
C ALA A 11 10.14 5.05 59.68
N PRO A 12 9.44 6.19 59.84
CA PRO A 12 8.25 6.20 60.64
C PRO A 12 6.99 6.51 59.84
N VAL A 13 5.96 5.84 60.27
CA VAL A 13 4.57 5.84 59.78
C VAL A 13 3.94 7.22 60.01
N GLY A 14 3.24 7.74 58.98
CA GLY A 14 2.17 8.70 59.18
C GLY A 14 2.22 9.95 58.30
N SER A 15 1.74 9.84 57.08
CA SER A 15 0.94 10.85 56.37
C SER A 15 0.73 10.38 54.93
N SER A 16 -0.49 9.98 54.61
CA SER A 16 -0.93 9.65 53.26
C SER A 16 -1.08 10.92 52.45
N HIS A 17 0.02 11.47 51.98
CA HIS A 17 0.01 12.37 50.84
C HIS A 17 -0.04 11.49 49.59
N ILE A 18 -1.21 11.42 48.98
CA ILE A 18 -1.35 10.97 47.58
C ILE A 18 -0.58 12.00 46.72
N ALA A 19 0.71 11.76 46.60
CA ALA A 19 1.49 12.41 45.53
C ALA A 19 1.04 11.81 44.23
N VAL A 20 0.08 12.45 43.57
CA VAL A 20 -0.17 12.24 42.15
C VAL A 20 1.14 12.57 41.44
N ARG A 21 1.95 11.54 41.22
CA ARG A 21 3.08 11.61 40.29
C ARG A 21 2.48 11.90 38.92
N THR A 22 2.41 13.14 38.55
CA THR A 22 2.30 13.54 37.16
C THR A 22 3.57 13.03 36.48
N GLU A 23 3.53 11.81 35.97
CA GLU A 23 4.50 11.38 34.98
C GLU A 23 4.38 12.35 33.82
N GLN A 24 5.26 13.34 33.78
CA GLN A 24 5.49 14.06 32.53
C GLN A 24 5.81 12.99 31.50
N PRO A 25 5.09 12.93 30.37
CA PRO A 25 5.42 11.98 29.32
C PRO A 25 6.87 12.27 28.94
N GLN A 26 7.77 11.33 29.25
CA GLN A 26 9.15 11.39 28.78
C GLN A 26 9.06 11.68 27.29
N LYS A 27 9.48 12.86 26.87
CA LYS A 27 9.62 13.23 25.47
C LYS A 27 10.55 12.20 24.85
N ASN A 28 9.98 11.15 24.28
CA ASN A 28 10.72 10.13 23.57
C ASN A 28 11.44 10.83 22.43
N HIS A 29 12.70 11.18 22.64
CA HIS A 29 13.62 11.70 21.64
C HIS A 29 14.06 10.63 20.65
N SER A 30 13.18 9.65 20.34
CA SER A 30 13.50 8.68 19.31
C SER A 30 13.70 9.39 17.98
N LEU A 31 14.72 8.96 17.24
CA LEU A 31 15.03 9.49 15.91
C LEU A 31 13.78 9.46 15.00
N ILE A 32 12.96 8.42 15.17
CA ILE A 32 11.69 8.23 14.45
C ILE A 32 10.71 9.36 14.75
N TYR A 33 10.55 9.76 16.01
CA TYR A 33 9.67 10.86 16.40
C TYR A 33 10.10 12.18 15.77
N ILE A 34 11.40 12.48 15.80
CA ILE A 34 11.97 13.71 15.21
C ILE A 34 11.77 13.72 13.69
N LEU A 35 11.98 12.58 13.01
CA LEU A 35 11.80 12.44 11.57
C LEU A 35 10.33 12.62 11.19
N LEU A 36 9.40 11.97 11.89
CA LEU A 36 7.98 12.06 11.58
C LEU A 36 7.37 13.45 11.82
N ARG A 37 7.82 14.15 12.85
CA ARG A 37 7.28 15.46 13.23
C ARG A 37 7.93 16.61 12.47
N ARG A 38 9.27 16.73 12.56
CA ARG A 38 10.00 17.91 12.06
C ARG A 38 10.59 17.76 10.68
N ARG A 39 10.87 16.52 10.25
CA ARG A 39 11.57 16.22 8.99
C ARG A 39 10.87 15.16 8.17
N TYR A 40 9.54 15.25 8.10
CA TYR A 40 8.69 14.31 7.39
C TYR A 40 9.14 13.99 5.96
N TRP A 41 9.56 15.02 5.20
CA TRP A 41 10.06 14.84 3.84
C TRP A 41 11.41 14.12 3.79
N LEU A 42 12.25 14.25 4.82
CA LEU A 42 13.48 13.45 4.91
C LEU A 42 13.16 11.97 5.15
N ALA A 43 12.14 11.67 5.96
CA ALA A 43 11.67 10.31 6.14
C ALA A 43 11.14 9.73 4.82
N ALA A 44 10.35 10.51 4.06
CA ALA A 44 9.83 10.12 2.76
C ALA A 44 10.97 9.82 1.76
N ILE A 45 11.97 10.69 1.68
CA ILE A 45 13.16 10.50 0.83
C ILE A 45 13.92 9.24 1.25
N LEU A 46 14.18 9.07 2.57
CA LEU A 46 14.92 7.92 3.08
C LEU A 46 14.21 6.59 2.75
N ILE A 47 12.89 6.52 2.97
CA ILE A 47 12.08 5.34 2.66
C ILE A 47 12.15 5.04 1.15
N THR A 48 12.00 6.07 0.32
CA THR A 48 12.09 5.92 -1.14
C THR A 48 13.45 5.40 -1.57
N LEU A 49 14.53 5.92 -0.99
CA LEU A 49 15.90 5.46 -1.27
C LEU A 49 16.14 4.03 -0.79
N VAL A 50 15.59 3.65 0.37
CA VAL A 50 15.70 2.26 0.89
C VAL A 50 14.96 1.30 -0.03
N VAL A 51 13.72 1.62 -0.43
CA VAL A 51 12.95 0.78 -1.37
C VAL A 51 13.66 0.70 -2.72
N TRP A 52 14.12 1.85 -3.25
CA TRP A 52 14.88 1.89 -4.49
C TRP A 52 16.16 1.07 -4.42
N ALA A 53 16.95 1.18 -3.35
CA ALA A 53 18.18 0.41 -3.17
C ALA A 53 17.89 -1.09 -3.06
N GLY A 54 16.85 -1.48 -2.31
CA GLY A 54 16.42 -2.88 -2.17
C GLY A 54 16.01 -3.50 -3.50
N VAL A 55 15.16 -2.81 -4.27
CA VAL A 55 14.74 -3.27 -5.61
C VAL A 55 15.93 -3.29 -6.58
N SER A 56 16.77 -2.25 -6.55
CA SER A 56 17.99 -2.19 -7.40
C SER A 56 18.97 -3.31 -7.08
N LEU A 57 19.10 -3.70 -5.81
CA LEU A 57 19.91 -4.84 -5.41
C LEU A 57 19.32 -6.15 -5.91
N ALA A 58 18.00 -6.32 -5.83
CA ALA A 58 17.29 -7.49 -6.33
C ALA A 58 17.35 -7.62 -7.88
N MET A 59 17.57 -6.51 -8.60
CA MET A 59 17.80 -6.49 -10.05
C MET A 59 19.23 -6.86 -10.46
N ARG A 60 20.19 -6.89 -9.52
CA ARG A 60 21.60 -7.17 -9.86
C ARG A 60 21.75 -8.57 -10.44
N PRO A 61 22.47 -8.71 -11.56
CA PRO A 61 22.81 -10.03 -12.08
C PRO A 61 23.63 -10.81 -11.06
N LEU A 62 23.25 -12.06 -10.85
CA LEU A 62 24.00 -12.99 -10.01
C LEU A 62 25.07 -13.65 -10.86
N LYS A 63 26.32 -13.65 -10.39
CA LYS A 63 27.41 -14.42 -10.95
C LYS A 63 27.48 -15.78 -10.27
N ASP A 64 27.76 -16.82 -11.02
CA ASP A 64 28.04 -18.15 -10.46
C ASP A 64 29.41 -18.20 -9.77
N ALA A 65 29.68 -19.32 -9.11
CA ALA A 65 30.97 -19.56 -8.42
C ALA A 65 32.20 -19.52 -9.33
N SER A 66 32.03 -19.64 -10.66
CA SER A 66 33.09 -19.56 -11.66
C SER A 66 33.40 -18.12 -12.12
N GLY A 67 32.60 -17.13 -11.63
CA GLY A 67 32.70 -15.73 -12.06
C GLY A 67 32.11 -15.47 -13.43
N SER A 68 31.61 -16.50 -14.10
CA SER A 68 30.76 -16.40 -15.29
C SER A 68 29.39 -15.92 -14.85
N TYR A 69 28.69 -15.18 -15.71
CA TYR A 69 27.24 -14.97 -15.47
C TYR A 69 26.64 -16.37 -15.58
N ALA A 70 26.00 -16.84 -14.47
CA ALA A 70 25.19 -18.06 -14.51
C ALA A 70 24.34 -17.98 -15.77
N SER A 71 23.98 -19.11 -16.36
CA SER A 71 23.17 -19.18 -17.59
C SER A 71 21.98 -18.22 -17.62
N TYR A 72 21.75 -17.58 -16.51
CA TYR A 72 20.78 -16.51 -16.24
C TYR A 72 21.42 -15.34 -15.52
N PRO A 73 21.76 -14.23 -16.24
CA PRO A 73 22.42 -13.05 -15.68
C PRO A 73 21.45 -12.15 -14.89
N TYR A 74 20.34 -12.66 -14.41
CA TYR A 74 19.29 -11.85 -13.82
C TYR A 74 19.12 -12.16 -12.33
N GLY A 75 18.86 -11.11 -11.54
CA GLY A 75 18.63 -11.20 -10.11
C GLY A 75 17.30 -11.89 -9.73
N LEU A 76 16.94 -11.80 -8.47
CA LEU A 76 15.75 -12.43 -7.88
C LEU A 76 14.42 -12.08 -8.61
N LEU A 77 14.40 -11.01 -9.41
CA LEU A 77 13.20 -10.54 -10.12
C LEU A 77 13.07 -11.06 -11.55
N THR A 78 13.95 -11.95 -11.99
CA THR A 78 14.00 -12.42 -13.40
C THR A 78 12.68 -13.05 -13.85
N GLY A 79 12.05 -13.88 -13.04
CA GLY A 79 10.78 -14.52 -13.38
C GLY A 79 9.68 -13.48 -13.66
N VAL A 80 9.54 -12.50 -12.78
CA VAL A 80 8.51 -11.45 -12.91
C VAL A 80 8.82 -10.50 -14.08
N ASP A 81 10.11 -10.24 -14.36
CA ASP A 81 10.53 -9.47 -15.54
C ASP A 81 10.26 -10.21 -16.85
N ASN A 82 10.35 -11.54 -16.84
CA ASN A 82 10.02 -12.39 -17.98
C ASN A 82 8.50 -12.40 -18.24
N ASP A 83 7.68 -12.49 -17.19
CA ASP A 83 6.21 -12.36 -17.29
C ASP A 83 5.81 -10.97 -17.87
N ALA A 84 6.50 -9.92 -17.43
CA ALA A 84 6.28 -8.59 -17.97
C ALA A 84 6.69 -8.47 -19.45
N LEU A 85 7.76 -9.14 -19.87
CA LEU A 85 8.18 -9.21 -21.27
C LEU A 85 7.15 -9.97 -22.11
N ASP A 86 6.64 -11.10 -21.63
CA ASP A 86 5.60 -11.86 -22.31
C ASP A 86 4.31 -11.03 -22.50
N LEU A 87 3.92 -10.26 -21.45
CA LEU A 87 2.84 -9.30 -21.55
C LEU A 87 3.08 -8.24 -22.66
N LEU A 88 4.30 -7.73 -22.80
CA LEU A 88 4.64 -6.77 -23.86
C LEU A 88 4.50 -7.38 -25.26
N PHE A 89 4.90 -8.63 -25.46
CA PHE A 89 4.68 -9.36 -26.72
C PHE A 89 3.17 -9.48 -27.00
N GLN A 90 2.38 -9.91 -26.03
CA GLN A 90 0.94 -10.09 -26.17
C GLN A 90 0.21 -8.76 -26.48
N LEU A 91 0.58 -7.67 -25.77
CA LEU A 91 0.02 -6.34 -26.02
C LEU A 91 0.39 -5.79 -27.39
N ARG A 92 1.64 -6.03 -27.86
CA ARG A 92 2.07 -5.65 -29.20
C ARG A 92 1.22 -6.34 -30.27
N ASP A 93 1.04 -7.63 -30.13
CA ASP A 93 0.30 -8.44 -31.11
C ASP A 93 -1.19 -8.08 -31.11
N ALA A 94 -1.79 -7.86 -29.94
CA ALA A 94 -3.17 -7.41 -29.82
C ALA A 94 -3.41 -6.04 -30.48
N ARG A 95 -2.44 -5.13 -30.38
CA ARG A 95 -2.52 -3.79 -31.02
C ARG A 95 -2.20 -3.79 -32.50
N ASN A 96 -1.52 -4.83 -33.00
CA ASN A 96 -1.06 -4.88 -34.37
C ASN A 96 -1.35 -6.23 -35.03
N PRO A 97 -2.65 -6.55 -35.30
CA PRO A 97 -3.05 -7.80 -35.90
C PRO A 97 -2.40 -8.07 -37.28
N GLN A 98 -1.91 -7.01 -37.94
CA GLN A 98 -1.23 -7.13 -39.23
C GLN A 98 0.17 -7.73 -39.12
N LEU A 99 0.75 -7.84 -37.94
CA LEU A 99 2.06 -8.51 -37.77
C LEU A 99 2.05 -9.93 -38.33
N ARG A 100 1.00 -10.69 -38.06
CA ARG A 100 0.83 -12.06 -38.57
C ARG A 100 0.76 -12.09 -40.10
N THR A 101 0.04 -11.18 -40.72
CA THR A 101 -0.05 -11.10 -42.19
C THR A 101 1.30 -10.70 -42.81
N ARG A 102 2.03 -9.81 -42.12
CA ARG A 102 3.38 -9.39 -42.53
C ARG A 102 4.39 -10.53 -42.43
N SER A 103 4.42 -11.28 -41.34
CA SER A 103 5.34 -12.40 -41.13
C SER A 103 5.11 -13.54 -42.12
N GLN A 104 3.87 -13.78 -42.55
CA GLN A 104 3.55 -14.74 -43.62
C GLN A 104 4.11 -14.31 -44.99
N ARG A 105 4.44 -13.02 -45.20
CA ARG A 105 5.07 -12.51 -46.40
C ARG A 105 6.60 -12.48 -46.32
N GLU A 106 7.16 -12.64 -45.11
CA GLU A 106 8.62 -12.77 -44.95
C GLU A 106 9.14 -13.99 -45.73
N PRO A 107 10.38 -13.98 -46.23
CA PRO A 107 10.92 -15.06 -47.07
C PRO A 107 11.31 -16.28 -46.21
N VAL A 108 10.46 -16.69 -45.30
CA VAL A 108 10.60 -17.89 -44.48
C VAL A 108 9.34 -18.73 -44.67
N THR A 109 9.51 -19.99 -44.98
CA THR A 109 8.40 -20.96 -45.15
C THR A 109 8.77 -22.25 -44.44
N ILE A 110 7.81 -22.83 -43.75
CA ILE A 110 7.98 -24.05 -43.01
C ILE A 110 7.24 -25.19 -43.72
N ILE A 111 7.93 -26.26 -44.02
CA ILE A 111 7.36 -27.53 -44.46
C ILE A 111 7.15 -28.35 -43.18
N GLU A 112 5.92 -28.50 -42.78
CA GLU A 112 5.55 -29.19 -41.54
C GLU A 112 5.32 -30.70 -41.79
N ILE A 113 6.03 -31.53 -41.04
CA ILE A 113 5.68 -32.93 -40.87
C ILE A 113 4.62 -32.97 -39.77
N ASP A 114 3.38 -32.76 -40.17
CA ASP A 114 2.22 -32.60 -39.31
C ASP A 114 1.42 -33.93 -39.16
N ASP A 115 0.34 -33.91 -38.38
CA ASP A 115 -0.51 -35.06 -38.19
C ASP A 115 -1.19 -35.53 -39.50
N ALA A 116 -1.46 -34.61 -40.43
CA ALA A 116 -1.98 -34.94 -41.74
C ALA A 116 -0.94 -35.73 -42.57
N THR A 117 0.31 -35.36 -42.48
CA THR A 117 1.43 -36.03 -43.13
C THR A 117 1.63 -37.48 -42.59
N ILE A 118 1.58 -37.60 -41.25
CA ILE A 118 1.69 -38.91 -40.59
C ILE A 118 0.52 -39.81 -40.98
N LYS A 119 -0.69 -39.27 -40.99
CA LYS A 119 -1.91 -40.03 -41.40
C LYS A 119 -1.84 -40.46 -42.87
N THR A 120 -1.36 -39.60 -43.77
CA THR A 120 -1.30 -39.89 -45.20
C THR A 120 -0.16 -40.84 -45.54
N SER A 121 0.99 -40.71 -44.92
CA SER A 121 2.16 -41.60 -45.13
C SER A 121 2.02 -42.95 -44.41
N GLY A 122 1.20 -43.00 -43.35
CA GLY A 122 1.06 -44.19 -42.51
C GLY A 122 2.29 -44.44 -41.59
N VAL A 123 3.28 -43.60 -41.58
CA VAL A 123 4.54 -43.78 -40.86
C VAL A 123 4.72 -42.74 -39.80
N ARG A 124 5.07 -43.16 -38.58
CA ARG A 124 5.37 -42.25 -37.46
C ARG A 124 6.67 -41.48 -37.69
N ILE A 125 6.79 -40.28 -37.19
CA ILE A 125 7.96 -39.37 -37.38
C ILE A 125 9.29 -40.04 -36.99
N GLN A 126 9.31 -40.85 -35.91
CA GLN A 126 10.53 -41.51 -35.44
C GLN A 126 11.06 -42.58 -36.41
N LYS A 127 10.25 -43.00 -37.36
CA LYS A 127 10.59 -44.01 -38.37
C LYS A 127 10.42 -43.47 -39.79
N TRP A 128 10.49 -42.17 -39.97
CA TRP A 128 10.27 -41.58 -41.28
C TRP A 128 11.37 -41.96 -42.25
N PRO A 129 10.99 -42.53 -43.41
CA PRO A 129 11.97 -42.98 -44.41
C PRO A 129 12.84 -41.84 -44.95
N ARG A 130 14.10 -42.10 -45.14
CA ARG A 130 15.06 -41.09 -45.64
C ARG A 130 14.72 -40.61 -47.06
N ASP A 131 14.11 -41.44 -47.88
CA ASP A 131 13.69 -41.08 -49.23
C ASP A 131 12.57 -40.01 -49.24
N LEU A 132 11.75 -39.91 -48.20
CA LEU A 132 10.75 -38.86 -48.09
C LEU A 132 11.42 -37.51 -47.80
N TYR A 133 12.46 -37.48 -46.98
CA TYR A 133 13.26 -36.24 -46.78
C TYR A 133 13.97 -35.84 -48.09
N ALA A 134 14.54 -36.80 -48.82
CA ALA A 134 15.16 -36.56 -50.12
C ALA A 134 14.17 -35.87 -51.10
N ARG A 135 12.94 -36.45 -51.21
CA ARG A 135 11.92 -35.85 -52.06
C ARG A 135 11.48 -34.47 -51.63
N LEU A 136 11.42 -34.17 -50.33
CA LEU A 136 11.12 -32.80 -49.85
C LEU A 136 12.21 -31.80 -50.20
N ILE A 137 13.50 -32.20 -50.08
CA ILE A 137 14.61 -31.39 -50.47
C ILE A 137 14.63 -31.16 -51.98
N ASP A 138 14.45 -32.20 -52.78
CA ASP A 138 14.41 -32.10 -54.24
C ASP A 138 13.32 -31.13 -54.70
N ASN A 139 12.09 -31.27 -54.15
CA ASN A 139 10.99 -30.37 -54.45
C ASN A 139 11.28 -28.91 -54.04
N ALA A 140 11.84 -28.71 -52.86
CA ALA A 140 12.16 -27.34 -52.38
C ALA A 140 13.24 -26.67 -53.23
N SER A 141 14.26 -27.44 -53.60
CA SER A 141 15.37 -27.01 -54.50
C SER A 141 14.88 -26.68 -55.89
N GLN A 142 14.09 -27.59 -56.52
CA GLN A 142 13.51 -27.38 -57.85
C GLN A 142 12.58 -26.16 -57.94
N GLN A 143 11.95 -25.81 -56.84
CA GLN A 143 11.09 -24.63 -56.75
C GLN A 143 11.82 -23.35 -56.31
N GLY A 144 13.15 -23.36 -56.29
CA GLY A 144 14.01 -22.20 -56.13
C GLY A 144 14.25 -21.77 -54.70
N ALA A 145 14.21 -22.67 -53.74
CA ALA A 145 14.56 -22.34 -52.34
C ALA A 145 16.00 -21.78 -52.28
N ALA A 146 16.16 -20.63 -51.63
CA ALA A 146 17.48 -20.00 -51.46
C ALA A 146 18.36 -20.83 -50.51
N VAL A 147 17.78 -21.33 -49.43
CA VAL A 147 18.40 -22.25 -48.47
C VAL A 147 17.35 -23.17 -47.89
N ILE A 148 17.75 -24.40 -47.65
CA ILE A 148 16.88 -25.46 -47.09
C ILE A 148 17.44 -25.86 -45.72
N GLY A 149 16.69 -25.71 -44.64
CA GLY A 149 17.03 -26.20 -43.31
C GLY A 149 16.33 -27.51 -43.01
N LEU A 150 17.07 -28.54 -42.70
CA LEU A 150 16.52 -29.82 -42.27
C LEU A 150 16.71 -29.96 -40.74
N ASP A 151 15.63 -29.73 -40.01
CA ASP A 151 15.56 -29.80 -38.54
C ASP A 151 15.26 -31.23 -38.10
N VAL A 152 16.17 -32.14 -38.46
CA VAL A 152 16.13 -33.57 -38.15
C VAL A 152 17.52 -34.07 -37.87
N PHE A 153 17.67 -34.92 -36.84
CA PHE A 153 18.99 -35.52 -36.55
C PHE A 153 19.28 -36.68 -37.46
N LEU A 154 20.35 -36.60 -38.23
CA LEU A 154 20.86 -37.63 -39.12
C LEU A 154 22.12 -38.31 -38.53
N SER A 155 22.11 -38.51 -37.19
CA SER A 155 23.28 -39.06 -36.46
C SER A 155 23.43 -40.58 -36.55
N GLU A 156 22.38 -41.25 -37.03
CA GLU A 156 22.35 -42.71 -37.18
C GLU A 156 21.91 -43.10 -38.60
N ALA A 157 22.34 -44.28 -39.06
CA ALA A 157 21.86 -44.84 -40.33
C ALA A 157 20.35 -45.10 -40.27
N GLY A 158 19.66 -44.99 -41.40
CA GLY A 158 18.19 -45.21 -41.49
C GLY A 158 17.74 -46.61 -41.11
N GLY A 159 18.68 -47.56 -41.22
CA GLY A 159 18.50 -48.96 -40.85
C GLY A 159 19.60 -49.87 -41.39
N ALA A 160 19.43 -51.17 -41.17
CA ALA A 160 20.45 -52.17 -41.60
C ALA A 160 20.11 -52.82 -42.94
N SER A 161 18.90 -52.67 -43.47
CA SER A 161 18.48 -53.26 -44.73
C SER A 161 19.20 -52.61 -45.94
N ALA A 162 19.22 -53.31 -47.07
CA ALA A 162 19.72 -52.76 -48.32
C ALA A 162 18.86 -51.58 -48.80
N GLU A 163 17.59 -51.57 -48.51
CA GLU A 163 16.64 -50.48 -48.82
C GLU A 163 16.92 -49.24 -47.97
N ASP A 164 17.22 -49.41 -46.68
CA ASP A 164 17.56 -48.30 -45.78
C ASP A 164 18.89 -47.63 -46.24
N LYS A 165 19.88 -48.42 -46.60
CA LYS A 165 21.16 -47.89 -47.11
C LYS A 165 20.99 -47.13 -48.43
N ALA A 166 20.16 -47.66 -49.34
CA ALA A 166 19.85 -46.98 -50.60
C ALA A 166 19.07 -45.65 -50.34
N ALA A 167 18.20 -45.63 -49.33
CA ALA A 167 17.50 -44.40 -48.92
C ALA A 167 18.45 -43.37 -48.30
N ASP A 168 19.45 -43.75 -47.48
CA ASP A 168 20.48 -42.89 -46.97
C ASP A 168 21.38 -42.30 -48.10
N GLU A 169 21.82 -43.16 -49.07
CA GLU A 169 22.58 -42.70 -50.24
C GLU A 169 21.78 -41.73 -51.09
N LYS A 170 20.47 -42.00 -51.31
CA LYS A 170 19.58 -41.10 -52.03
C LYS A 170 19.44 -39.75 -51.33
N LEU A 171 19.27 -39.76 -50.03
CA LEU A 171 19.20 -38.50 -49.24
C LEU A 171 20.49 -37.73 -49.34
N ALA A 172 21.67 -38.35 -49.19
CA ALA A 172 22.96 -37.71 -49.35
C ALA A 172 23.13 -37.11 -50.76
N THR A 173 22.69 -37.82 -51.81
CA THR A 173 22.66 -37.31 -53.18
C THR A 173 21.79 -36.07 -53.33
N SER A 174 20.56 -36.15 -52.85
CA SER A 174 19.65 -34.95 -52.89
C SER A 174 20.20 -33.78 -52.14
N ILE A 175 20.87 -33.96 -50.99
CA ILE A 175 21.52 -32.90 -50.24
C ILE A 175 22.68 -32.28 -51.07
N ALA A 176 23.52 -33.09 -51.70
CA ALA A 176 24.62 -32.64 -52.51
C ALA A 176 24.15 -31.91 -53.79
N GLU A 177 23.15 -32.43 -54.49
CA GLU A 177 22.60 -31.82 -55.70
C GLU A 177 21.89 -30.48 -55.42
N ALA A 178 21.22 -30.38 -54.28
CA ALA A 178 20.62 -29.11 -53.84
C ALA A 178 21.69 -28.05 -53.54
N GLY A 179 22.81 -28.42 -52.92
CA GLY A 179 23.97 -27.56 -52.65
C GLY A 179 23.77 -26.43 -51.65
N ASN A 180 22.55 -26.30 -51.11
CA ASN A 180 22.13 -25.23 -50.22
C ASN A 180 21.43 -25.75 -48.94
N VAL A 181 21.67 -26.99 -48.55
CA VAL A 181 21.04 -27.64 -47.40
C VAL A 181 21.85 -27.44 -46.13
N VAL A 182 21.19 -26.94 -45.07
CA VAL A 182 21.76 -26.85 -43.72
C VAL A 182 21.18 -27.96 -42.86
N LEU A 183 22.04 -28.71 -42.18
CA LEU A 183 21.66 -29.83 -41.32
C LEU A 183 21.70 -29.44 -39.83
N ALA A 184 20.80 -30.03 -39.06
CA ALA A 184 20.73 -29.89 -37.62
C ALA A 184 21.76 -30.78 -36.90
N MET A 185 22.41 -30.25 -35.88
CA MET A 185 23.20 -31.00 -34.90
C MET A 185 22.77 -30.61 -33.49
N LYS A 186 23.03 -31.51 -32.54
CA LYS A 186 22.85 -31.22 -31.11
C LYS A 186 24.21 -31.16 -30.43
N THR A 187 24.38 -30.16 -29.55
CA THR A 187 25.64 -30.03 -28.78
C THR A 187 25.59 -30.86 -27.50
N SER A 188 26.74 -31.14 -26.89
CA SER A 188 26.81 -31.81 -25.59
C SER A 188 26.45 -30.88 -24.39
N ALA A 189 25.65 -29.84 -24.62
CA ALA A 189 25.17 -28.97 -23.57
C ALA A 189 24.20 -29.72 -22.64
N GLY A 190 24.31 -29.49 -21.33
CA GLY A 190 23.39 -30.08 -20.34
C GLY A 190 23.60 -31.57 -20.05
N GLY A 191 24.77 -32.15 -20.42
CA GLY A 191 25.11 -33.55 -20.11
C GLY A 191 24.56 -34.59 -21.13
N PHE A 192 24.00 -34.10 -22.23
CA PHE A 192 23.60 -34.97 -23.35
C PHE A 192 24.82 -35.25 -24.27
N GLU A 193 24.80 -36.41 -24.95
CA GLU A 193 25.75 -36.74 -25.95
C GLU A 193 25.57 -35.83 -27.18
N GLU A 194 26.69 -35.44 -27.80
CA GLU A 194 26.65 -34.64 -29.01
C GLU A 194 26.15 -35.48 -30.19
N LEU A 195 25.12 -34.98 -30.89
CA LEU A 195 24.56 -35.66 -32.06
C LEU A 195 24.96 -34.89 -33.31
N GLN A 196 25.96 -35.41 -34.05
CA GLN A 196 26.38 -34.88 -35.35
C GLN A 196 25.76 -35.71 -36.49
N PRO A 197 25.45 -35.09 -37.64
CA PRO A 197 25.09 -35.86 -38.82
C PRO A 197 26.19 -36.82 -39.21
N LEU A 198 25.82 -37.97 -39.77
CA LEU A 198 26.79 -38.90 -40.32
C LEU A 198 27.66 -38.20 -41.38
N PRO A 199 28.95 -38.58 -41.52
CA PRO A 199 29.87 -37.95 -42.47
C PRO A 199 29.31 -37.84 -43.89
N MET A 200 28.63 -38.87 -44.38
CA MET A 200 28.04 -38.88 -45.72
C MET A 200 27.00 -37.76 -45.95
N PHE A 201 26.29 -37.32 -44.88
CA PHE A 201 25.34 -36.22 -44.97
C PHE A 201 26.04 -34.87 -44.67
N ALA A 202 26.95 -34.86 -43.69
CA ALA A 202 27.68 -33.66 -43.34
C ALA A 202 28.56 -33.11 -44.47
N ASP A 203 29.23 -34.04 -45.18
CA ASP A 203 30.11 -33.69 -46.33
C ASP A 203 29.29 -33.24 -47.56
N ALA A 204 28.05 -33.70 -47.70
CA ALA A 204 27.13 -33.30 -48.77
C ALA A 204 26.44 -31.95 -48.50
N ALA A 205 26.36 -31.54 -47.25
CA ALA A 205 25.61 -30.36 -46.85
C ALA A 205 26.37 -29.04 -47.09
N TYR A 206 25.60 -27.97 -47.33
CA TYR A 206 26.16 -26.59 -47.34
C TYR A 206 26.78 -26.24 -45.97
N ALA A 207 26.10 -26.59 -44.89
CA ALA A 207 26.60 -26.34 -43.54
C ALA A 207 25.87 -27.23 -42.50
N VAL A 208 26.49 -27.36 -41.34
CA VAL A 208 25.88 -27.98 -40.16
C VAL A 208 25.75 -26.90 -39.06
N GLY A 209 24.60 -26.83 -38.41
CA GLY A 209 24.35 -25.89 -37.35
C GLY A 209 23.65 -26.51 -36.12
N PHE A 210 23.99 -26.02 -34.93
CA PHE A 210 23.39 -26.55 -33.73
C PHE A 210 21.96 -25.97 -33.50
N VAL A 211 21.06 -26.81 -33.00
CA VAL A 211 19.63 -26.48 -32.75
C VAL A 211 19.29 -26.28 -31.27
N ASP A 212 20.29 -26.33 -30.41
CA ASP A 212 20.04 -26.16 -28.96
C ASP A 212 19.43 -24.78 -28.67
N LEU A 213 18.32 -24.79 -27.97
CA LEU A 213 17.60 -23.57 -27.58
C LEU A 213 17.75 -23.36 -26.07
N PRO A 214 18.30 -22.22 -25.64
CA PRO A 214 18.40 -21.91 -24.21
C PRO A 214 17.04 -21.70 -23.61
N LEU A 215 16.74 -22.41 -22.51
CA LEU A 215 15.55 -22.22 -21.71
C LEU A 215 15.80 -21.19 -20.63
N ASP A 216 14.91 -20.23 -20.49
CA ASP A 216 14.89 -19.34 -19.32
C ASP A 216 14.50 -20.14 -18.05
N SER A 217 14.68 -19.60 -16.85
CA SER A 217 14.44 -20.30 -15.57
C SER A 217 13.02 -20.80 -15.38
N ASP A 218 12.08 -20.26 -16.13
CA ASP A 218 10.65 -20.63 -16.16
C ASP A 218 10.33 -21.68 -17.24
N GLY A 219 11.36 -22.19 -17.95
CA GLY A 219 11.23 -23.18 -19.00
C GLY A 219 10.77 -22.64 -20.36
N PHE A 220 10.76 -21.31 -20.53
CA PHE A 220 10.40 -20.67 -21.79
C PHE A 220 11.61 -20.40 -22.65
N VAL A 221 11.42 -20.46 -23.98
CA VAL A 221 12.40 -19.99 -24.96
C VAL A 221 12.09 -18.55 -25.34
N ARG A 222 13.01 -17.62 -25.00
CA ARG A 222 12.93 -16.19 -25.38
C ARG A 222 14.16 -15.69 -26.13
N SER A 223 15.19 -16.51 -26.20
CA SER A 223 16.46 -16.17 -26.86
C SER A 223 17.04 -17.37 -27.58
N THR A 224 18.04 -17.11 -28.43
CA THR A 224 18.82 -18.14 -29.09
C THR A 224 20.28 -17.80 -28.97
N GLN A 225 21.13 -18.83 -28.92
CA GLN A 225 22.59 -18.70 -29.04
C GLN A 225 22.95 -18.67 -30.49
N LEU A 226 23.87 -17.78 -30.91
CA LEU A 226 24.27 -17.66 -32.30
C LEU A 226 25.51 -18.50 -32.60
N PHE A 227 26.40 -18.63 -31.64
CA PHE A 227 27.64 -19.41 -31.74
C PHE A 227 27.98 -19.99 -30.36
N LEU A 228 28.72 -21.09 -30.39
CA LEU A 228 29.24 -21.76 -29.19
C LEU A 228 30.75 -21.88 -29.32
N GLU A 229 31.47 -21.20 -28.42
CA GLU A 229 32.92 -21.27 -28.31
C GLU A 229 33.31 -22.15 -27.13
N ARG A 230 34.18 -23.14 -27.38
CA ARG A 230 34.81 -23.96 -26.34
C ARG A 230 36.31 -23.96 -26.49
N PRO A 231 37.08 -23.90 -25.39
CA PRO A 231 38.50 -23.95 -25.45
C PRO A 231 39.00 -25.23 -26.16
N GLY A 232 39.73 -25.06 -27.26
CA GLY A 232 40.28 -26.19 -28.02
C GLY A 232 39.36 -26.83 -29.06
N GLU A 233 38.13 -26.34 -29.21
CA GLU A 233 37.19 -26.78 -30.24
C GLU A 233 36.94 -25.63 -31.24
N PRO A 234 36.63 -25.96 -32.51
CA PRO A 234 36.19 -24.96 -33.47
C PRO A 234 34.86 -24.36 -33.05
N THR A 235 34.67 -23.06 -33.31
CA THR A 235 33.44 -22.36 -33.04
C THR A 235 32.28 -23.00 -33.80
N LYS A 236 31.28 -23.50 -33.06
CA LYS A 236 30.04 -24.03 -33.63
C LYS A 236 29.05 -22.88 -33.84
N ILE A 237 28.37 -22.88 -34.97
CA ILE A 237 27.40 -21.83 -35.33
C ILE A 237 26.00 -22.42 -35.28
N SER A 238 25.04 -21.61 -34.83
CA SER A 238 23.65 -22.09 -34.70
C SER A 238 23.00 -22.32 -36.06
N PHE A 239 22.03 -23.22 -36.06
CA PHE A 239 21.25 -23.58 -37.24
C PHE A 239 20.57 -22.35 -37.88
N GLY A 240 19.92 -21.51 -37.08
CA GLY A 240 19.28 -20.28 -37.52
C GLY A 240 20.28 -19.28 -38.15
N THR A 241 21.51 -19.17 -37.62
CA THR A 241 22.56 -18.33 -38.21
C THR A 241 23.04 -18.89 -39.54
N ARG A 242 23.29 -20.21 -39.66
CA ARG A 242 23.67 -20.87 -40.91
C ARG A 242 22.66 -20.71 -42.02
N LEU A 243 21.35 -20.77 -41.65
CA LEU A 243 20.26 -20.49 -42.60
C LEU A 243 20.30 -19.08 -43.14
N VAL A 244 20.60 -18.13 -42.28
CA VAL A 244 20.66 -16.70 -42.66
C VAL A 244 21.91 -16.45 -43.55
N GLU A 245 23.08 -17.02 -43.20
CA GLU A 245 24.28 -16.94 -44.01
C GLU A 245 24.07 -17.55 -45.42
N GLY A 246 23.45 -18.71 -45.50
CA GLY A 246 23.10 -19.36 -46.76
C GLY A 246 22.07 -18.55 -47.57
N PHE A 247 21.06 -17.97 -46.94
CA PHE A 247 20.10 -17.12 -47.59
C PHE A 247 20.73 -15.84 -48.17
N LEU A 248 21.57 -15.17 -47.38
CA LEU A 248 22.29 -13.97 -47.84
C LEU A 248 23.24 -14.27 -48.95
N ALA A 249 23.92 -15.43 -48.91
CA ALA A 249 24.81 -15.86 -49.99
C ALA A 249 24.06 -16.13 -51.31
N ALA A 250 22.91 -16.81 -51.23
CA ALA A 250 22.07 -17.14 -52.39
C ALA A 250 21.36 -15.94 -53.01
N THR A 251 21.03 -14.91 -52.19
CA THR A 251 20.32 -13.71 -52.66
C THR A 251 21.21 -12.50 -52.87
N ALA A 252 22.51 -12.67 -52.74
CA ALA A 252 23.51 -11.62 -52.96
C ALA A 252 23.56 -11.23 -54.45
N ALA A 253 23.77 -9.95 -54.71
CA ALA A 253 23.97 -9.46 -56.08
C ALA A 253 25.26 -10.10 -56.68
N GLU A 254 25.23 -10.37 -57.95
CA GLU A 254 26.37 -10.98 -58.67
C GLU A 254 27.64 -10.16 -58.45
N GLY A 255 28.72 -10.80 -57.92
CA GLY A 255 29.97 -10.15 -57.57
C GLY A 255 30.06 -9.51 -56.17
N SER A 256 29.03 -9.60 -55.34
CA SER A 256 29.09 -9.16 -53.95
C SER A 256 29.75 -10.24 -53.07
N THR A 257 30.47 -9.81 -52.01
CA THR A 257 31.01 -10.73 -51.00
C THR A 257 29.91 -11.29 -50.14
N PRO A 258 29.86 -12.59 -49.86
CA PRO A 258 28.91 -13.17 -48.94
C PRO A 258 28.97 -12.50 -47.56
N GLN A 259 27.84 -12.25 -46.98
CA GLN A 259 27.75 -11.62 -45.66
C GLN A 259 27.65 -12.69 -44.56
N TYR A 260 28.66 -12.73 -43.71
CA TYR A 260 28.71 -13.62 -42.55
C TYR A 260 28.54 -12.84 -41.28
N LEU A 261 28.22 -13.53 -40.20
CA LEU A 261 28.17 -12.95 -38.88
C LEU A 261 29.60 -12.71 -38.37
N GLU A 262 29.98 -11.44 -38.23
CA GLU A 262 31.34 -11.03 -37.87
C GLU A 262 31.36 -10.15 -36.62
N PRO A 263 32.45 -10.20 -35.82
CA PRO A 263 32.65 -9.24 -34.74
C PRO A 263 32.84 -7.82 -35.28
N GLY A 264 32.06 -6.87 -34.80
CA GLY A 264 32.24 -5.45 -35.09
C GLY A 264 33.30 -4.80 -34.20
N ALA A 265 33.89 -3.70 -34.65
CA ALA A 265 34.90 -2.95 -33.90
C ALA A 265 34.34 -2.35 -32.56
N ASP A 266 33.06 -2.28 -32.42
CA ASP A 266 32.34 -1.76 -31.24
C ASP A 266 31.98 -2.88 -30.23
N GLY A 267 32.44 -4.12 -30.47
CA GLY A 267 32.12 -5.28 -29.62
C GLY A 267 30.73 -5.89 -29.84
N ASN A 268 29.93 -5.33 -30.79
CA ASN A 268 28.72 -5.96 -31.26
C ASN A 268 29.01 -6.89 -32.45
N LEU A 269 28.06 -7.79 -32.71
CA LEU A 269 28.14 -8.57 -33.95
C LEU A 269 27.54 -7.79 -35.12
N ARG A 270 28.03 -8.04 -36.31
CA ARG A 270 27.52 -7.47 -37.55
C ARG A 270 27.13 -8.57 -38.54
N LEU A 271 26.07 -8.35 -39.24
CA LEU A 271 25.60 -9.16 -40.33
C LEU A 271 25.40 -8.21 -41.52
N GLY A 272 26.41 -8.04 -42.35
CA GLY A 272 26.49 -6.97 -43.33
C GLY A 272 26.45 -5.58 -42.66
N GLU A 273 25.50 -4.73 -43.07
CA GLU A 273 25.30 -3.41 -42.45
C GLU A 273 24.54 -3.46 -41.12
N ARG A 274 23.96 -4.60 -40.79
CA ARG A 274 23.08 -4.76 -39.64
C ARG A 274 23.86 -5.06 -38.37
N THR A 275 23.71 -4.26 -37.34
CA THR A 275 24.27 -4.51 -36.01
C THR A 275 23.34 -5.47 -35.24
N ILE A 276 23.92 -6.58 -34.77
CA ILE A 276 23.25 -7.58 -33.95
C ILE A 276 23.59 -7.31 -32.48
N VAL A 277 22.58 -7.03 -31.68
CA VAL A 277 22.75 -6.72 -30.26
C VAL A 277 22.45 -7.96 -29.44
N LEU A 278 23.43 -8.46 -28.71
CA LEU A 278 23.30 -9.59 -27.82
C LEU A 278 22.85 -9.14 -26.42
N ARG A 279 22.22 -10.05 -25.72
CA ARG A 279 21.94 -9.92 -24.28
C ARG A 279 23.28 -10.00 -23.50
N GLY A 280 23.22 -9.66 -22.20
CA GLY A 280 24.38 -9.76 -21.32
C GLY A 280 24.96 -11.20 -21.15
N ASP A 281 24.16 -12.22 -21.47
CA ASP A 281 24.55 -13.64 -21.48
C ASP A 281 25.08 -14.14 -22.83
N GLY A 282 25.27 -13.27 -23.79
CA GLY A 282 25.75 -13.63 -25.13
C GLY A 282 24.67 -14.17 -26.07
N ASN A 283 23.42 -14.28 -25.64
CA ASN A 283 22.32 -14.77 -26.46
C ASN A 283 21.59 -13.63 -27.21
N LEU A 284 21.04 -13.97 -28.37
CA LEU A 284 20.14 -13.05 -29.10
C LEU A 284 18.70 -13.13 -28.55
N GLN A 285 18.15 -12.01 -28.12
CA GLN A 285 16.74 -11.93 -27.76
C GLN A 285 15.88 -12.08 -29.01
N LEU A 286 14.98 -13.06 -29.03
CA LEU A 286 14.10 -13.30 -30.18
C LEU A 286 12.98 -12.26 -30.26
N ASP A 287 12.76 -11.73 -31.46
CA ASP A 287 11.61 -10.91 -31.82
C ASP A 287 10.52 -11.80 -32.44
N PHE A 288 9.76 -12.49 -31.59
CA PHE A 288 8.72 -13.41 -32.03
C PHE A 288 7.70 -12.71 -32.92
N ARG A 289 7.32 -13.36 -34.02
CA ARG A 289 6.38 -12.85 -35.05
C ARG A 289 4.91 -13.03 -34.68
N GLY A 290 4.63 -13.56 -33.51
CA GLY A 290 3.29 -13.83 -33.03
C GLY A 290 3.09 -15.28 -32.63
N ARG A 291 1.82 -15.65 -32.45
CA ARG A 291 1.44 -17.02 -32.10
C ARG A 291 1.61 -17.96 -33.27
N SER A 292 1.91 -19.24 -32.97
CA SER A 292 1.93 -20.31 -33.98
C SER A 292 0.52 -20.52 -34.59
N PRO A 293 0.39 -20.58 -35.91
CA PRO A 293 1.43 -20.42 -36.93
C PRO A 293 1.73 -18.94 -37.24
N ALA A 294 2.98 -18.53 -37.05
CA ALA A 294 3.42 -17.16 -37.36
C ALA A 294 3.89 -17.02 -38.80
N PHE A 295 4.49 -18.06 -39.35
CA PHE A 295 5.00 -18.09 -40.71
C PHE A 295 4.07 -18.83 -41.66
N ARG A 296 4.38 -18.74 -42.96
CA ARG A 296 3.73 -19.60 -43.98
C ARG A 296 4.11 -21.04 -43.74
N LYS A 297 3.11 -21.89 -43.60
CA LYS A 297 3.27 -23.33 -43.35
C LYS A 297 2.63 -24.14 -44.46
N ILE A 298 3.26 -25.20 -44.85
CA ILE A 298 2.80 -26.12 -45.88
C ILE A 298 2.99 -27.54 -45.33
N SER A 299 1.94 -28.37 -45.38
CA SER A 299 2.03 -29.76 -44.96
C SER A 299 3.01 -30.51 -45.91
N ALA A 300 3.89 -31.32 -45.34
CA ALA A 300 4.74 -32.21 -46.15
C ALA A 300 3.91 -33.20 -46.99
N ALA A 301 2.70 -33.54 -46.52
CA ALA A 301 1.79 -34.38 -47.32
C ALA A 301 1.39 -33.71 -48.65
N ASP A 302 1.16 -32.37 -48.64
CA ASP A 302 0.76 -31.68 -49.86
C ASP A 302 1.91 -31.64 -50.88
N ILE A 303 3.16 -31.52 -50.42
CA ILE A 303 4.35 -31.54 -51.28
C ILE A 303 4.63 -32.94 -51.83
N LEU A 304 4.51 -33.97 -50.99
CA LEU A 304 4.84 -35.34 -51.34
C LEU A 304 3.78 -36.02 -52.23
N PHE A 305 2.48 -35.71 -52.01
CA PHE A 305 1.37 -36.44 -52.58
C PHE A 305 0.39 -35.61 -53.43
N LYS A 306 0.55 -34.26 -53.43
CA LYS A 306 -0.34 -33.33 -54.16
C LYS A 306 0.46 -32.24 -54.92
N GLN A 307 1.68 -32.54 -55.37
CA GLN A 307 2.60 -31.57 -55.93
C GLN A 307 2.02 -30.77 -57.11
N GLU A 308 1.18 -31.41 -57.97
CA GLU A 308 0.57 -30.79 -59.12
C GLU A 308 -0.38 -29.61 -58.75
N GLN A 309 -0.82 -29.53 -57.53
CA GLN A 309 -1.73 -28.48 -57.04
C GLN A 309 -0.98 -27.26 -56.45
N LEU A 310 0.35 -27.34 -56.35
CA LEU A 310 1.19 -26.28 -55.75
C LEU A 310 1.72 -25.33 -56.80
N PRO A 311 1.86 -24.01 -56.52
CA PRO A 311 2.52 -23.06 -57.40
C PRO A 311 4.00 -23.48 -57.70
N ALA A 312 4.44 -23.31 -58.95
CA ALA A 312 5.75 -23.73 -59.37
C ALA A 312 6.94 -22.93 -58.74
N ASP A 313 6.66 -21.76 -58.16
CA ASP A 313 7.64 -20.87 -57.55
C ASP A 313 7.41 -20.65 -56.04
N LEU A 314 6.81 -21.66 -55.40
CA LEU A 314 6.35 -21.60 -54.03
C LEU A 314 7.48 -21.25 -53.03
N PHE A 315 8.68 -21.71 -53.26
CA PHE A 315 9.83 -21.55 -52.40
C PHE A 315 10.90 -20.59 -52.96
N ARG A 316 10.65 -19.94 -54.11
CA ARG A 316 11.62 -19.05 -54.76
C ARG A 316 12.10 -17.97 -53.80
N ASP A 317 13.44 -17.85 -53.68
CA ASP A 317 14.12 -16.86 -52.84
C ASP A 317 13.69 -16.90 -51.37
N ARG A 318 13.47 -18.10 -50.83
CA ARG A 318 12.99 -18.27 -49.44
C ARG A 318 13.94 -19.19 -48.65
N ILE A 319 13.98 -18.96 -47.33
CA ILE A 319 14.44 -19.93 -46.34
C ILE A 319 13.30 -20.94 -46.17
N VAL A 320 13.58 -22.21 -46.50
CA VAL A 320 12.63 -23.30 -46.35
C VAL A 320 13.11 -24.18 -45.20
N LEU A 321 12.32 -24.28 -44.14
CA LEU A 321 12.60 -25.14 -43.00
C LEU A 321 11.74 -26.39 -43.05
N ILE A 322 12.35 -27.55 -42.93
CA ILE A 322 11.67 -28.87 -42.91
C ILE A 322 11.76 -29.40 -41.47
N GLY A 323 10.68 -29.62 -40.78
CA GLY A 323 10.70 -30.11 -39.43
C GLY A 323 9.37 -30.64 -38.93
N ALA A 324 9.37 -31.27 -37.77
CA ALA A 324 8.21 -31.87 -37.14
C ALA A 324 7.37 -30.81 -36.41
N SER A 325 6.03 -30.90 -36.56
CA SER A 325 5.08 -30.05 -35.83
C SER A 325 3.90 -30.85 -35.24
N ASN A 326 3.94 -32.15 -35.30
CA ASN A 326 2.91 -33.00 -34.77
C ASN A 326 2.91 -33.04 -33.22
N ILE A 327 1.78 -33.38 -32.63
CA ILE A 327 1.58 -33.39 -31.17
C ILE A 327 2.54 -34.35 -30.45
N ASP A 328 2.89 -35.47 -31.08
CA ASP A 328 3.80 -36.47 -30.52
C ASP A 328 5.30 -36.09 -30.67
N ALA A 329 5.60 -34.99 -31.31
CA ALA A 329 6.98 -34.52 -31.42
C ALA A 329 7.49 -34.04 -30.06
N PRO A 330 8.67 -34.50 -29.61
CA PRO A 330 9.26 -34.04 -28.34
C PRO A 330 9.75 -32.59 -28.38
N ASP A 331 9.76 -31.96 -29.55
CA ASP A 331 10.34 -30.65 -29.84
C ASP A 331 9.30 -29.53 -29.82
N LEU A 332 8.62 -29.38 -28.66
CA LEU A 332 7.60 -28.36 -28.45
C LEU A 332 7.99 -27.43 -27.28
N PHE A 333 8.15 -26.16 -27.55
CA PHE A 333 8.63 -25.15 -26.58
C PHE A 333 7.54 -24.18 -26.12
N ALA A 334 7.61 -23.80 -24.85
CA ALA A 334 6.89 -22.65 -24.34
C ALA A 334 7.59 -21.36 -24.79
N THR A 335 6.84 -20.40 -25.33
CA THR A 335 7.33 -19.10 -25.82
C THR A 335 6.50 -17.97 -25.21
N PRO A 336 6.84 -16.68 -25.38
CA PRO A 336 6.05 -15.55 -24.87
C PRO A 336 4.56 -15.55 -25.23
N HIS A 337 4.19 -16.35 -26.23
CA HIS A 337 2.80 -16.52 -26.67
C HIS A 337 2.08 -17.72 -26.07
N TYR A 338 2.77 -18.45 -25.17
CA TYR A 338 2.17 -19.58 -24.44
C TYR A 338 1.25 -19.05 -23.33
N GLU A 339 0.00 -19.46 -23.35
CA GLU A 339 -1.03 -18.92 -22.46
C GLU A 339 -0.96 -19.53 -21.07
N TYR A 340 -0.27 -18.90 -20.14
CA TYR A 340 -0.33 -19.26 -18.73
C TYR A 340 -1.10 -18.23 -17.89
N SER A 341 -1.30 -17.01 -18.35
CA SER A 341 -1.88 -15.95 -17.52
C SER A 341 -3.39 -15.81 -17.71
N ALA A 342 -4.10 -15.64 -16.57
CA ALA A 342 -5.52 -15.25 -16.57
C ALA A 342 -5.75 -13.91 -17.30
N LEU A 343 -4.73 -13.06 -17.35
CA LEU A 343 -4.74 -11.78 -18.05
C LEU A 343 -4.73 -11.94 -19.56
N ALA A 344 -3.99 -12.92 -20.11
CA ALA A 344 -4.00 -13.21 -21.54
C ALA A 344 -5.40 -13.67 -22.00
N ARG A 345 -6.10 -14.48 -21.19
CA ARG A 345 -7.48 -14.89 -21.44
C ARG A 345 -8.50 -13.75 -21.34
N LEU A 346 -8.20 -12.74 -20.50
CA LEU A 346 -9.06 -11.57 -20.33
C LEU A 346 -8.94 -10.60 -21.51
N LEU A 347 -7.72 -10.47 -22.06
CA LEU A 347 -7.42 -9.54 -23.18
C LEU A 347 -7.84 -10.10 -24.55
N ASP A 348 -7.86 -11.43 -24.71
CA ASP A 348 -8.23 -12.07 -25.97
C ASP A 348 -9.26 -13.19 -25.77
N ARG A 349 -10.52 -12.80 -25.80
CA ARG A 349 -11.69 -13.71 -25.69
C ARG A 349 -11.92 -14.58 -26.93
N SER A 350 -11.20 -14.35 -28.02
CA SER A 350 -11.36 -15.09 -29.29
C SER A 350 -10.56 -16.39 -29.33
N LEU A 351 -9.91 -16.79 -28.24
CA LEU A 351 -9.02 -17.95 -28.21
C LEU A 351 -9.76 -19.23 -27.80
N PRO A 352 -10.15 -20.07 -28.74
CA PRO A 352 -10.57 -21.45 -28.43
C PRO A 352 -9.33 -22.35 -28.41
N GLY A 353 -9.11 -23.07 -27.36
CA GLY A 353 -8.18 -24.17 -27.29
C GLY A 353 -7.11 -24.09 -26.21
N ALA A 354 -6.51 -25.25 -25.91
CA ALA A 354 -5.40 -25.38 -24.97
C ALA A 354 -4.18 -24.56 -25.42
N PRO A 355 -3.33 -24.10 -24.47
CA PRO A 355 -2.13 -23.35 -24.77
C PRO A 355 -1.24 -24.16 -25.73
N LYS A 356 -0.97 -23.57 -26.89
CA LYS A 356 -0.15 -24.23 -27.91
C LYS A 356 1.31 -23.93 -27.67
N ARG A 357 2.10 -24.96 -27.46
CA ARG A 357 3.55 -24.87 -27.56
C ARG A 357 3.97 -24.63 -29.01
N MET A 358 5.08 -23.93 -29.20
CA MET A 358 5.64 -23.66 -30.53
C MET A 358 6.59 -24.79 -30.92
N PRO A 359 6.48 -25.38 -32.12
CA PRO A 359 7.45 -26.34 -32.61
C PRO A 359 8.86 -25.70 -32.72
N GLY A 360 9.93 -26.50 -32.47
CA GLY A 360 11.30 -26.03 -32.55
C GLY A 360 11.67 -25.44 -33.91
N VAL A 361 11.25 -26.08 -34.98
CA VAL A 361 11.38 -25.57 -36.33
C VAL A 361 10.80 -24.15 -36.51
N GLU A 362 9.71 -23.82 -35.85
CA GLU A 362 9.11 -22.47 -35.88
C GLU A 362 9.91 -21.49 -34.99
N VAL A 363 10.54 -21.97 -33.90
CA VAL A 363 11.45 -21.14 -33.10
C VAL A 363 12.70 -20.78 -33.93
N HIS A 364 13.25 -21.72 -34.68
CA HIS A 364 14.35 -21.48 -35.61
C HIS A 364 13.95 -20.53 -36.74
N ALA A 365 12.73 -20.62 -37.25
CA ALA A 365 12.19 -19.64 -38.19
C ALA A 365 12.12 -18.22 -37.56
N ASN A 366 11.71 -18.08 -36.28
CA ASN A 366 11.75 -16.81 -35.57
C ASN A 366 13.19 -16.30 -35.34
N ALA A 367 14.15 -17.18 -35.09
CA ALA A 367 15.57 -16.83 -34.97
C ALA A 367 16.11 -16.27 -36.28
N SER A 368 15.91 -16.96 -37.40
CA SER A 368 16.28 -16.50 -38.73
C SER A 368 15.63 -15.19 -39.13
N ALA A 369 14.32 -15.05 -38.88
CA ALA A 369 13.58 -13.82 -39.14
C ALA A 369 14.02 -12.67 -38.23
N THR A 370 14.43 -12.94 -37.00
CA THR A 370 14.95 -11.91 -36.07
C THR A 370 16.29 -11.38 -36.61
N LEU A 371 17.18 -12.25 -37.07
CA LEU A 371 18.47 -11.88 -37.66
C LEU A 371 18.28 -11.03 -38.94
N LEU A 372 17.37 -11.42 -39.82
CA LEU A 372 17.20 -10.74 -41.11
C LEU A 372 16.35 -9.46 -40.99
N PHE A 373 15.23 -9.52 -40.33
CA PHE A 373 14.19 -8.48 -40.39
C PHE A 373 13.69 -8.01 -39.01
N GLY A 374 14.06 -8.73 -37.94
CA GLY A 374 13.55 -8.48 -36.60
C GLY A 374 14.07 -7.18 -36.02
N LYS A 375 13.32 -6.63 -35.08
CA LYS A 375 13.84 -5.57 -34.23
C LYS A 375 14.85 -6.17 -33.26
N MET A 376 15.98 -5.47 -33.11
CA MET A 376 16.94 -5.84 -32.08
C MET A 376 16.38 -5.44 -30.72
N LEU A 377 15.81 -6.41 -30.03
CA LEU A 377 15.27 -6.22 -28.70
C LEU A 377 16.42 -6.06 -27.69
N ARG A 378 16.42 -4.93 -26.99
CA ARG A 378 17.53 -4.59 -26.09
C ARG A 378 17.01 -4.05 -24.76
N ARG A 379 17.72 -4.35 -23.69
CA ARG A 379 17.51 -3.72 -22.39
C ARG A 379 18.42 -2.49 -22.25
N PRO A 380 17.96 -1.41 -21.61
CA PRO A 380 18.84 -0.27 -21.30
C PRO A 380 20.02 -0.72 -20.45
N ARG A 381 21.12 0.01 -20.48
CA ARG A 381 22.26 -0.23 -19.59
C ARG A 381 21.80 -0.19 -18.12
N PHE A 382 22.35 -1.06 -17.28
CA PHE A 382 21.95 -1.21 -15.87
C PHE A 382 21.87 0.12 -15.09
N PRO A 383 22.84 1.07 -15.20
CA PRO A 383 22.71 2.37 -14.54
C PRO A 383 21.48 3.19 -14.96
N LEU A 384 21.10 3.10 -16.25
CA LEU A 384 19.89 3.78 -16.75
C LEU A 384 18.61 3.15 -16.22
N GLN A 385 18.59 1.83 -16.05
CA GLN A 385 17.44 1.14 -15.43
C GLN A 385 17.27 1.57 -13.97
N ILE A 386 18.34 1.66 -13.20
CA ILE A 386 18.37 2.12 -11.81
C ILE A 386 17.89 3.57 -11.70
N LEU A 387 18.36 4.44 -12.62
CA LEU A 387 17.94 5.85 -12.65
C LEU A 387 16.45 5.97 -13.00
N ALA A 388 15.96 5.24 -14.00
CA ALA A 388 14.55 5.23 -14.37
C ALA A 388 13.67 4.75 -13.20
N LEU A 389 14.10 3.70 -12.49
CA LEU A 389 13.42 3.22 -11.29
C LEU A 389 13.36 4.30 -10.21
N LEU A 390 14.46 5.02 -9.95
CA LEU A 390 14.50 6.10 -8.97
C LEU A 390 13.51 7.22 -9.34
N LEU A 391 13.45 7.60 -10.61
CA LEU A 391 12.53 8.64 -11.09
C LEU A 391 11.07 8.22 -10.90
N VAL A 392 10.72 6.99 -11.26
CA VAL A 392 9.36 6.46 -11.09
C VAL A 392 8.98 6.42 -9.61
N LEU A 393 9.85 5.85 -8.75
CA LEU A 393 9.59 5.79 -7.30
C LEU A 393 9.56 7.18 -6.66
N GLY A 394 10.34 8.14 -7.17
CA GLY A 394 10.28 9.54 -6.74
C GLY A 394 8.91 10.18 -7.01
N VAL A 395 8.36 9.97 -8.21
CA VAL A 395 7.01 10.45 -8.55
C VAL A 395 5.93 9.77 -7.69
N VAL A 396 6.05 8.46 -7.46
CA VAL A 396 5.16 7.71 -6.57
C VAL A 396 5.25 8.23 -5.14
N ALA A 397 6.46 8.48 -4.63
CA ALA A 397 6.66 9.05 -3.31
C ALA A 397 5.97 10.42 -3.17
N ILE A 398 6.15 11.32 -4.14
CA ILE A 398 5.46 12.62 -4.16
C ILE A 398 3.94 12.41 -4.07
N ALA A 399 3.38 11.50 -4.85
CA ALA A 399 1.94 11.20 -4.81
C ALA A 399 1.51 10.66 -3.45
N VAL A 400 2.20 9.66 -2.90
CA VAL A 400 1.86 8.99 -1.64
C VAL A 400 1.98 9.93 -0.44
N PHE A 401 3.02 10.76 -0.40
CA PHE A 401 3.28 11.64 0.74
C PHE A 401 2.57 13.00 0.67
N SER A 402 2.07 13.44 -0.51
CA SER A 402 1.41 14.74 -0.69
C SER A 402 -0.10 14.64 -0.82
N LEU A 403 -0.63 13.64 -1.56
CA LEU A 403 -2.05 13.57 -1.89
C LEU A 403 -2.88 12.91 -0.76
N ARG A 404 -4.19 13.13 -0.75
CA ARG A 404 -5.12 12.39 0.12
C ARG A 404 -5.02 10.88 -0.17
N PRO A 405 -5.22 9.98 0.81
CA PRO A 405 -4.97 8.53 0.62
C PRO A 405 -5.64 7.93 -0.62
N LEU A 406 -6.91 8.24 -0.86
CA LEU A 406 -7.64 7.77 -2.05
C LEU A 406 -7.02 8.30 -3.35
N LEU A 407 -6.69 9.59 -3.39
CA LEU A 407 -6.07 10.20 -4.57
C LEU A 407 -4.65 9.68 -4.80
N ALA A 408 -3.90 9.41 -3.73
CA ALA A 408 -2.58 8.78 -3.81
C ALA A 408 -2.68 7.38 -4.43
N PHE A 409 -3.63 6.57 -3.97
CA PHE A 409 -3.88 5.23 -4.51
C PHE A 409 -4.25 5.28 -6.01
N LEU A 410 -5.18 6.16 -6.39
CA LEU A 410 -5.55 6.36 -7.81
C LEU A 410 -4.38 6.87 -8.66
N ALA A 411 -3.55 7.77 -8.11
CA ALA A 411 -2.35 8.25 -8.78
C ALA A 411 -1.34 7.13 -9.02
N VAL A 412 -1.12 6.25 -8.04
CA VAL A 412 -0.22 5.09 -8.19
C VAL A 412 -0.71 4.15 -9.29
N ILE A 413 -2.03 3.86 -9.33
CA ILE A 413 -2.62 3.06 -10.42
C ILE A 413 -2.41 3.76 -11.77
N GLY A 414 -2.62 5.07 -11.84
CA GLY A 414 -2.38 5.85 -13.04
C GLY A 414 -0.92 5.82 -13.50
N ILE A 415 0.03 5.92 -12.55
CA ILE A 415 1.47 5.82 -12.84
C ILE A 415 1.83 4.40 -13.33
N ALA A 416 1.26 3.35 -12.73
CA ALA A 416 1.47 1.98 -13.17
C ALA A 416 0.92 1.74 -14.59
N ALA A 417 -0.28 2.23 -14.88
CA ALA A 417 -0.87 2.16 -16.22
C ALA A 417 -0.06 2.96 -17.26
N LEU A 418 0.41 4.16 -16.90
CA LEU A 418 1.26 4.98 -17.76
C LEU A 418 2.62 4.31 -18.02
N SER A 419 3.23 3.71 -16.99
CA SER A 419 4.49 2.97 -17.16
C SER A 419 4.33 1.78 -18.10
N LEU A 420 3.21 1.05 -18.04
CA LEU A 420 2.88 -0.02 -18.99
C LEU A 420 2.69 0.53 -20.42
N ALA A 421 1.98 1.65 -20.57
CA ALA A 421 1.78 2.28 -21.87
C ALA A 421 3.10 2.73 -22.52
N ILE A 422 3.98 3.37 -21.73
CA ILE A 422 5.31 3.80 -22.18
C ILE A 422 6.18 2.58 -22.54
N ALA A 423 6.19 1.55 -21.70
CA ALA A 423 6.98 0.34 -21.97
C ALA A 423 6.46 -0.41 -23.20
N SER A 424 5.15 -0.53 -23.38
CA SER A 424 4.54 -1.14 -24.57
C SER A 424 4.84 -0.35 -25.85
N TRP A 425 4.83 1.00 -25.77
CA TRP A 425 5.24 1.86 -26.88
C TRP A 425 6.75 1.70 -27.19
N ALA A 426 7.62 1.78 -26.19
CA ALA A 426 9.07 1.63 -26.34
C ALA A 426 9.44 0.25 -26.90
N PHE A 427 8.80 -0.80 -26.44
CA PHE A 427 8.94 -2.16 -26.94
C PHE A 427 8.53 -2.27 -28.41
N SER A 428 7.34 -1.78 -28.73
CA SER A 428 6.78 -1.91 -30.09
C SER A 428 7.48 -1.01 -31.12
N SER A 429 7.89 0.20 -30.73
CA SER A 429 8.51 1.18 -31.64
C SER A 429 10.02 1.05 -31.73
N GLN A 430 10.71 0.92 -30.58
CA GLN A 430 12.17 0.99 -30.45
C GLN A 430 12.85 -0.36 -30.14
N GLY A 431 12.09 -1.41 -29.87
CA GLY A 431 12.64 -2.68 -29.39
C GLY A 431 13.24 -2.60 -27.99
N LEU A 432 12.83 -1.61 -27.18
CA LEU A 432 13.40 -1.36 -25.86
C LEU A 432 12.57 -2.05 -24.76
N ILE A 433 13.21 -2.95 -24.00
CA ILE A 433 12.60 -3.67 -22.89
C ILE A 433 12.86 -2.90 -21.60
N LEU A 434 11.84 -2.20 -21.10
CA LEU A 434 11.92 -1.47 -19.82
C LEU A 434 11.63 -2.39 -18.63
N PRO A 435 12.25 -2.15 -17.44
CA PRO A 435 12.10 -2.99 -16.25
C PRO A 435 10.77 -2.70 -15.52
N LEU A 436 9.65 -3.16 -16.07
CA LEU A 436 8.31 -2.93 -15.55
C LEU A 436 8.06 -3.60 -14.21
N ALA A 437 8.46 -4.88 -14.09
CA ALA A 437 8.20 -5.65 -12.89
C ALA A 437 8.88 -5.03 -11.66
N SER A 438 10.14 -4.61 -11.83
CA SER A 438 10.90 -3.92 -10.78
C SER A 438 10.25 -2.61 -10.36
N ALA A 439 9.73 -1.82 -11.32
CA ALA A 439 9.01 -0.58 -11.01
C ALA A 439 7.70 -0.86 -10.25
N TRP A 440 6.94 -1.85 -10.68
CA TRP A 440 5.67 -2.21 -10.03
C TRP A 440 5.89 -2.81 -8.64
N LEU A 441 6.92 -3.63 -8.45
CA LEU A 441 7.30 -4.11 -7.12
C LEU A 441 7.68 -2.95 -6.19
N GLY A 442 8.49 -2.02 -6.70
CA GLY A 442 8.83 -0.81 -5.95
C GLY A 442 7.60 0.00 -5.54
N MET A 443 6.63 0.18 -6.45
CA MET A 443 5.35 0.84 -6.15
C MET A 443 4.53 0.06 -5.12
N ALA A 444 4.46 -1.28 -5.25
CA ALA A 444 3.71 -2.16 -4.35
C ALA A 444 4.27 -2.14 -2.92
N VAL A 445 5.57 -1.95 -2.75
CA VAL A 445 6.22 -1.82 -1.43
C VAL A 445 6.12 -0.39 -0.90
N LEU A 446 6.45 0.61 -1.73
CA LEU A 446 6.51 2.02 -1.31
C LEU A 446 5.14 2.56 -0.90
N THR A 447 4.07 2.14 -1.58
CA THR A 447 2.73 2.67 -1.34
C THR A 447 2.20 2.32 0.07
N PRO A 448 2.11 1.05 0.51
CA PRO A 448 1.62 0.73 1.85
C PRO A 448 2.55 1.25 2.95
N VAL A 449 3.87 1.21 2.76
CA VAL A 449 4.84 1.75 3.72
C VAL A 449 4.65 3.27 3.87
N GLY A 450 4.56 3.99 2.76
CA GLY A 450 4.37 5.44 2.77
C GLY A 450 3.03 5.86 3.40
N LEU A 451 1.94 5.17 3.07
CA LEU A 451 0.63 5.41 3.69
C LEU A 451 0.63 5.09 5.18
N GLY A 452 1.31 4.02 5.60
CA GLY A 452 1.47 3.65 7.02
C GLY A 452 2.23 4.71 7.82
N VAL A 453 3.33 5.21 7.28
CA VAL A 453 4.12 6.31 7.89
C VAL A 453 3.28 7.58 8.01
N ARG A 454 2.51 7.91 6.99
CA ARG A 454 1.62 9.06 6.99
C ARG A 454 0.52 8.91 8.05
N TYR A 455 -0.11 7.74 8.14
CA TYR A 455 -1.11 7.43 9.16
C TYR A 455 -0.53 7.55 10.57
N ALA A 456 0.67 6.99 10.80
CA ALA A 456 1.37 7.08 12.07
C ALA A 456 1.65 8.55 12.46
N ARG A 457 2.09 9.38 11.50
CA ARG A 457 2.30 10.82 11.71
C ARG A 457 1.00 11.54 12.08
N GLU A 458 -0.06 11.30 11.35
CA GLU A 458 -1.36 11.94 11.59
C GLU A 458 -1.91 11.59 12.98
N ARG A 459 -1.76 10.33 13.39
CA ARG A 459 -2.15 9.86 14.72
C ARG A 459 -1.32 10.52 15.82
N LEU A 460 0.00 10.67 15.64
CA LEU A 460 0.87 11.37 16.57
C LEU A 460 0.47 12.84 16.75
N LEU A 461 0.20 13.54 15.65
CA LEU A 461 -0.21 14.94 15.70
C LEU A 461 -1.55 15.13 16.40
N ARG A 462 -2.51 14.23 16.17
CA ARG A 462 -3.82 14.27 16.85
C ARG A 462 -3.70 14.02 18.35
N SER A 463 -2.89 13.02 18.75
CA SER A 463 -2.69 12.71 20.17
C SER A 463 -2.00 13.85 20.94
N GLU A 464 -1.08 14.57 20.32
CA GLU A 464 -0.45 15.75 20.92
C GLU A 464 -1.45 16.89 21.12
N THR A 465 -2.28 17.19 20.11
CA THR A 465 -3.31 18.23 20.22
C THR A 465 -4.34 17.89 21.29
N GLU A 466 -4.70 16.62 21.44
CA GLU A 466 -5.65 16.15 22.45
C GLU A 466 -5.04 16.20 23.86
N ALA A 467 -3.77 15.83 24.01
CA ALA A 467 -3.05 15.95 25.27
C ALA A 467 -2.89 17.42 25.71
N GLU A 468 -2.54 18.33 24.80
CA GLU A 468 -2.49 19.78 25.07
C GLU A 468 -3.86 20.31 25.50
N ARG A 469 -4.93 19.88 24.82
CA ARG A 469 -6.31 20.22 25.18
C ARG A 469 -6.65 19.79 26.61
N LEU A 470 -6.38 18.54 26.96
CA LEU A 470 -6.65 17.99 28.28
C LEU A 470 -5.85 18.73 29.36
N GLN A 471 -4.60 19.05 29.11
CA GLN A 471 -3.75 19.78 30.05
C GLN A 471 -4.26 21.22 30.29
N VAL A 472 -4.71 21.90 29.24
CA VAL A 472 -5.29 23.24 29.36
C VAL A 472 -6.61 23.17 30.16
N MET A 473 -7.45 22.16 29.87
CA MET A 473 -8.71 21.97 30.60
C MET A 473 -8.48 21.64 32.09
N ASP A 474 -7.48 20.82 32.44
CA ASP A 474 -7.11 20.52 33.83
C ASP A 474 -6.71 21.78 34.61
N ILE A 475 -5.94 22.68 34.00
CA ILE A 475 -5.55 23.95 34.60
C ILE A 475 -6.78 24.83 34.80
N PHE A 476 -7.66 24.94 33.80
CA PHE A 476 -8.85 25.76 33.88
C PHE A 476 -9.86 25.24 34.94
N SER A 477 -10.04 23.93 35.07
CA SER A 477 -10.93 23.33 36.04
C SER A 477 -10.60 23.59 37.51
N ARG A 478 -9.37 24.03 37.81
CA ARG A 478 -8.96 24.45 39.17
C ARG A 478 -9.41 25.84 39.53
N PHE A 479 -9.76 26.67 38.54
CA PHE A 479 -10.18 28.06 38.76
C PHE A 479 -11.68 28.30 38.47
N VAL A 480 -12.30 27.40 37.73
CA VAL A 480 -13.71 27.49 37.32
C VAL A 480 -14.31 26.08 37.35
N SER A 481 -15.59 25.95 37.68
CA SER A 481 -16.24 24.63 37.64
C SER A 481 -16.09 23.98 36.25
N SER A 482 -16.05 22.62 36.21
CA SER A 482 -15.86 21.85 34.97
C SER A 482 -16.89 22.22 33.89
N ASP A 483 -18.13 22.52 34.27
CA ASP A 483 -19.21 22.88 33.35
C ASP A 483 -18.99 24.27 32.74
N VAL A 484 -18.54 25.24 33.53
CA VAL A 484 -18.21 26.58 33.05
C VAL A 484 -16.95 26.52 32.13
N ALA A 485 -15.94 25.74 32.48
CA ALA A 485 -14.76 25.57 31.67
C ALA A 485 -15.11 24.94 30.30
N LYS A 486 -16.00 23.96 30.28
CA LYS A 486 -16.49 23.32 29.07
C LYS A 486 -17.27 24.29 28.18
N GLU A 487 -18.20 25.02 28.73
CA GLU A 487 -19.01 26.01 28.03
C GLU A 487 -18.12 27.12 27.42
N MET A 488 -17.11 27.60 28.15
CA MET A 488 -16.13 28.57 27.64
C MET A 488 -15.31 28.02 26.53
N TRP A 489 -14.95 26.73 26.58
CA TRP A 489 -14.21 26.08 25.52
C TRP A 489 -15.02 25.88 24.23
N ASP A 490 -16.27 25.46 24.37
CA ASP A 490 -17.14 25.19 23.23
C ASP A 490 -17.54 26.50 22.51
N ARG A 491 -17.62 27.62 23.24
CA ARG A 491 -17.89 28.96 22.68
C ARG A 491 -16.65 29.77 22.31
N ARG A 492 -15.46 29.21 22.37
CA ARG A 492 -14.23 29.91 21.98
C ARG A 492 -14.29 30.39 20.52
N GLY A 493 -13.97 31.69 20.32
CA GLY A 493 -14.03 32.34 19.00
C GLY A 493 -15.39 32.95 18.63
N GLN A 494 -16.39 32.85 19.49
CA GLN A 494 -17.58 33.65 19.35
C GLN A 494 -17.43 34.99 20.12
N SER A 495 -17.63 36.09 19.45
CA SER A 495 -17.38 37.47 19.98
C SER A 495 -18.30 37.90 21.09
N SER A 496 -19.19 37.07 21.60
CA SER A 496 -20.16 37.46 22.67
C SER A 496 -20.31 36.34 23.69
N LEU A 497 -19.53 36.41 24.75
CA LEU A 497 -19.92 35.91 26.06
C LEU A 497 -20.88 36.93 26.71
N ALA A 498 -21.82 37.48 25.94
CA ALA A 498 -22.81 38.43 26.39
C ALA A 498 -23.69 37.72 27.44
N GLY A 499 -23.99 38.43 28.55
CA GLY A 499 -24.84 37.91 29.60
C GLY A 499 -26.22 37.47 29.07
N GLU A 500 -26.63 36.26 29.40
CA GLU A 500 -27.94 35.71 29.08
C GLU A 500 -28.84 35.82 30.28
N ASN A 501 -30.10 36.23 30.08
CA ASN A 501 -31.12 36.20 31.13
C ASN A 501 -31.65 34.79 31.26
N ARG A 502 -31.47 34.20 32.44
CA ARG A 502 -31.95 32.86 32.80
C ARG A 502 -32.65 32.86 34.14
N THR A 503 -33.62 31.97 34.30
CA THR A 503 -34.13 31.67 35.64
C THR A 503 -33.11 30.80 36.34
N VAL A 504 -32.64 31.24 37.49
CA VAL A 504 -31.66 30.54 38.32
C VAL A 504 -32.17 30.40 39.74
N THR A 505 -31.76 29.35 40.44
CA THR A 505 -31.95 29.23 41.87
C THR A 505 -30.62 29.46 42.57
N ILE A 506 -30.58 30.42 43.46
CA ILE A 506 -29.34 30.84 44.16
C ILE A 506 -29.47 30.51 45.61
N ILE A 507 -28.43 29.92 46.19
CA ILE A 507 -28.28 29.73 47.63
C ILE A 507 -27.16 30.65 48.09
N PHE A 508 -27.42 31.43 49.16
CA PHE A 508 -26.39 32.04 49.97
C PHE A 508 -26.30 31.30 51.29
N THR A 509 -25.09 31.03 51.74
CA THR A 509 -24.84 30.47 53.08
C THR A 509 -23.81 31.33 53.79
N ASP A 510 -23.90 31.38 55.14
CA ASP A 510 -22.97 32.09 55.99
C ASP A 510 -22.82 31.33 57.33
N ILE A 511 -21.62 31.32 57.92
CA ILE A 511 -21.36 30.68 59.21
C ILE A 511 -21.79 31.61 60.34
N ARG A 512 -22.62 31.11 61.22
CA ARG A 512 -23.11 31.90 62.35
C ARG A 512 -21.98 32.27 63.30
N ASN A 513 -21.88 33.57 63.64
CA ASN A 513 -20.89 34.14 64.53
C ASN A 513 -19.46 33.87 64.14
N PHE A 514 -19.17 33.75 62.83
CA PHE A 514 -17.82 33.46 62.31
C PHE A 514 -16.78 34.46 62.84
N THR A 515 -17.08 35.77 62.88
CA THR A 515 -16.15 36.80 63.40
C THR A 515 -15.70 36.45 64.80
N THR A 516 -16.60 36.11 65.70
CA THR A 516 -16.27 35.71 67.09
C THR A 516 -15.48 34.41 67.14
N LEU A 517 -15.83 33.45 66.27
CA LEU A 517 -15.10 32.14 66.17
C LEU A 517 -13.66 32.36 65.65
N SER A 518 -13.52 33.23 64.64
CA SER A 518 -12.21 33.53 64.07
C SER A 518 -11.28 34.34 64.97
N GLU A 519 -11.84 35.20 65.82
CA GLU A 519 -11.08 35.97 66.80
C GLU A 519 -10.57 35.10 67.97
N SER A 520 -11.23 33.98 68.24
CA SER A 520 -10.84 33.06 69.33
C SER A 520 -9.76 32.07 68.97
N GLU A 521 -9.40 31.93 67.67
CA GLU A 521 -8.44 30.95 67.15
C GLU A 521 -7.26 31.60 66.40
N SER A 522 -6.19 30.90 66.20
CA SER A 522 -5.10 31.35 65.31
C SER A 522 -5.50 31.29 63.87
N SER A 523 -5.03 32.24 63.06
CA SER A 523 -5.37 32.37 61.60
C SER A 523 -5.14 31.08 60.87
N ASP A 524 -4.07 30.36 61.14
CA ASP A 524 -3.74 29.07 60.47
C ASP A 524 -4.80 28.01 60.72
N LYS A 525 -5.29 27.89 61.97
CA LYS A 525 -6.34 26.94 62.35
C LYS A 525 -7.71 27.33 61.71
N VAL A 526 -7.98 28.65 61.65
CA VAL A 526 -9.19 29.11 61.00
C VAL A 526 -9.18 28.71 59.52
N VAL A 527 -8.08 28.95 58.83
CA VAL A 527 -7.93 28.56 57.42
C VAL A 527 -8.00 27.02 57.24
N GLU A 528 -7.42 26.25 58.17
CA GLU A 528 -7.47 24.77 58.09
C GLU A 528 -8.91 24.24 58.17
N TRP A 529 -9.66 24.59 59.23
CA TRP A 529 -11.01 24.05 59.39
C TRP A 529 -11.99 24.69 58.37
N LEU A 530 -11.77 25.92 57.93
CA LEU A 530 -12.58 26.58 56.90
C LEU A 530 -12.39 25.88 55.54
N ASN A 531 -11.16 25.49 55.20
CA ASN A 531 -10.93 24.71 54.02
C ASN A 531 -11.58 23.32 54.08
N ASP A 532 -11.57 22.63 55.24
CA ASP A 532 -12.27 21.37 55.44
C ASP A 532 -13.79 21.57 55.27
N TYR A 533 -14.34 22.64 55.83
CA TYR A 533 -15.74 23.02 55.63
C TYR A 533 -16.06 23.24 54.14
N PHE A 534 -15.26 24.06 53.45
CA PHE A 534 -15.47 24.36 52.02
C PHE A 534 -15.35 23.12 51.13
N ALA A 535 -14.41 22.24 51.43
CA ALA A 535 -14.25 21.00 50.65
C ALA A 535 -15.50 20.13 50.73
N ARG A 536 -16.06 19.93 51.92
CA ARG A 536 -17.29 19.14 52.13
C ARG A 536 -18.52 19.81 51.52
N MET A 537 -18.63 21.12 51.66
CA MET A 537 -19.73 21.87 51.03
C MET A 537 -19.67 21.80 49.52
N ASN A 538 -18.47 21.83 48.93
CA ASN A 538 -18.31 21.71 47.51
C ASN A 538 -18.74 20.34 46.98
N GLU A 539 -18.39 19.25 47.68
CA GLU A 539 -18.83 17.89 47.33
C GLU A 539 -20.38 17.76 47.31
N ILE A 540 -21.03 18.38 48.29
CA ILE A 540 -22.50 18.38 48.37
C ILE A 540 -23.09 19.18 47.21
N VAL A 541 -22.55 20.36 46.93
CA VAL A 541 -23.04 21.26 45.88
C VAL A 541 -22.92 20.59 44.52
N GLU A 542 -21.74 20.04 44.20
CA GLU A 542 -21.50 19.29 42.94
C GLU A 542 -22.40 18.04 42.85
N GLY A 543 -22.53 17.29 43.93
CA GLY A 543 -23.40 16.09 43.98
C GLY A 543 -24.89 16.38 43.67
N HIS A 544 -25.36 17.62 43.90
CA HIS A 544 -26.72 18.06 43.59
C HIS A 544 -26.79 18.82 42.23
N GLY A 545 -25.65 18.94 41.51
CA GLY A 545 -25.58 19.60 40.19
C GLY A 545 -25.63 21.13 40.29
N GLY A 546 -25.29 21.71 41.44
CA GLY A 546 -25.02 23.14 41.64
C GLY A 546 -23.53 23.42 41.41
N HIS A 547 -23.16 24.67 41.36
CA HIS A 547 -21.75 25.10 41.41
C HIS A 547 -21.56 26.29 42.33
N ILE A 548 -20.44 26.34 43.02
CA ILE A 548 -20.03 27.48 43.83
C ILE A 548 -19.58 28.59 42.91
N ASN A 549 -20.30 29.67 42.82
CA ASN A 549 -19.94 30.84 42.03
C ASN A 549 -18.86 31.68 42.72
N LYS A 550 -18.98 31.91 44.03
CA LYS A 550 -18.05 32.70 44.83
C LYS A 550 -17.99 32.20 46.26
N TYR A 551 -16.77 32.33 46.84
CA TYR A 551 -16.55 32.33 48.28
C TYR A 551 -16.58 33.78 48.76
N ILE A 552 -17.44 34.09 49.74
CA ILE A 552 -17.65 35.44 50.24
C ILE A 552 -17.35 35.44 51.74
N GLY A 553 -16.03 35.60 52.06
CA GLY A 553 -15.57 35.39 53.44
C GLY A 553 -15.77 33.94 53.88
N ASP A 554 -16.60 33.69 54.85
CA ASP A 554 -17.03 32.37 55.34
C ASP A 554 -18.31 31.86 54.69
N GLY A 555 -18.89 32.65 53.80
CA GLY A 555 -20.14 32.34 53.08
C GLY A 555 -19.89 31.81 51.66
N LEU A 556 -20.90 31.16 51.13
CA LEU A 556 -20.90 30.61 49.76
C LEU A 556 -22.07 31.21 48.98
N MET A 557 -21.79 31.58 47.74
CA MET A 557 -22.80 31.81 46.72
C MET A 557 -22.85 30.61 45.76
N ILE A 558 -23.93 29.89 45.79
CA ILE A 558 -24.13 28.65 45.02
C ILE A 558 -25.25 28.90 44.02
N VAL A 559 -25.08 28.35 42.81
CA VAL A 559 -25.98 28.58 41.70
C VAL A 559 -26.42 27.27 41.07
N PHE A 560 -27.71 27.20 40.74
CA PHE A 560 -28.37 26.14 39.98
C PHE A 560 -29.07 26.76 38.76
N GLY A 561 -29.06 26.10 37.60
CA GLY A 561 -29.65 26.58 36.34
C GLY A 561 -28.76 27.42 35.46
N ALA A 562 -27.46 27.56 35.82
CA ALA A 562 -26.44 28.17 34.99
C ALA A 562 -25.07 27.54 35.29
N PRO A 563 -24.19 27.27 34.28
CA PRO A 563 -24.38 27.46 32.85
C PRO A 563 -25.30 26.41 32.21
N VAL A 564 -25.57 25.30 32.88
CA VAL A 564 -26.46 24.23 32.44
C VAL A 564 -27.82 24.39 33.09
N ASP A 565 -28.91 24.36 32.32
CA ASP A 565 -30.29 24.48 32.78
C ASP A 565 -31.03 23.14 32.59
N ARG A 566 -31.59 22.61 33.69
CA ARG A 566 -32.38 21.38 33.74
C ARG A 566 -33.88 21.64 33.92
N GLY A 567 -34.27 22.92 33.94
CA GLY A 567 -35.63 23.43 34.14
C GLY A 567 -35.90 23.91 35.56
N ASP A 568 -36.59 25.07 35.68
CA ASP A 568 -36.78 25.87 36.91
C ASP A 568 -37.17 25.02 38.14
N ARG A 569 -38.13 24.09 37.98
CA ARG A 569 -38.57 23.24 39.08
C ARG A 569 -37.48 22.25 39.54
N LYS A 570 -36.78 21.65 38.62
CA LYS A 570 -35.68 20.71 38.94
C LYS A 570 -34.54 21.41 39.64
N GLU A 571 -34.19 22.60 39.17
CA GLU A 571 -33.16 23.43 39.79
C GLU A 571 -33.53 23.91 41.18
N ALA A 572 -34.79 24.29 41.41
CA ALA A 572 -35.28 24.68 42.73
C ALA A 572 -35.30 23.48 43.71
N LEU A 573 -35.73 22.30 43.26
CA LEU A 573 -35.72 21.08 44.06
C LEU A 573 -34.27 20.69 44.43
N ALA A 574 -33.35 20.72 43.47
CA ALA A 574 -31.95 20.40 43.72
C ALA A 574 -31.30 21.38 44.69
N ALA A 575 -31.60 22.68 44.54
CA ALA A 575 -31.08 23.70 45.42
C ALA A 575 -31.57 23.52 46.87
N VAL A 576 -32.86 23.24 47.04
CA VAL A 576 -33.42 23.03 48.40
C VAL A 576 -32.84 21.75 49.04
N GLU A 577 -32.76 20.66 48.31
CA GLU A 577 -32.13 19.42 48.81
C GLU A 577 -30.64 19.61 49.13
N CYS A 578 -29.91 20.36 48.30
CA CYS A 578 -28.52 20.76 48.58
C CYS A 578 -28.45 21.56 49.91
N GLY A 579 -29.28 22.56 50.10
CA GLY A 579 -29.31 23.35 51.34
C GLY A 579 -29.59 22.49 52.57
N LEU A 580 -30.54 21.56 52.49
CA LEU A 580 -30.83 20.61 53.58
C LEU A 580 -29.68 19.64 53.83
N ALA A 581 -29.07 19.11 52.77
CA ALA A 581 -27.89 18.24 52.87
C ALA A 581 -26.65 18.96 53.47
N MET A 582 -26.49 20.26 53.19
CA MET A 582 -25.43 21.06 53.81
C MET A 582 -25.65 21.22 55.31
N LEU A 583 -26.92 21.42 55.77
CA LEU A 583 -27.25 21.47 57.17
C LEU A 583 -26.93 20.13 57.86
N ASP A 584 -27.34 19.01 57.27
CA ASP A 584 -27.07 17.67 57.77
C ASP A 584 -25.55 17.39 57.86
N GLU A 585 -24.75 17.86 56.88
CA GLU A 585 -23.31 17.68 56.92
C GLU A 585 -22.64 18.54 57.99
N VAL A 586 -23.11 19.77 58.18
CA VAL A 586 -22.61 20.64 59.27
C VAL A 586 -22.85 19.95 60.65
N GLU A 587 -23.98 19.31 60.85
CA GLU A 587 -24.22 18.52 62.05
C GLU A 587 -23.25 17.35 62.18
N ARG A 588 -23.03 16.59 61.11
CA ARG A 588 -22.04 15.51 61.05
C ARG A 588 -20.63 16.01 61.30
N MET A 589 -20.23 17.14 60.74
CA MET A 589 -18.95 17.79 60.97
C MET A 589 -18.76 18.17 62.41
N ASN A 590 -19.77 18.79 63.04
CA ASN A 590 -19.73 19.15 64.46
C ASN A 590 -19.54 17.93 65.37
N GLU A 591 -20.20 16.80 65.06
CA GLU A 591 -19.99 15.55 65.78
C GLU A 591 -18.55 15.02 65.59
N ALA A 592 -18.02 14.99 64.36
CA ALA A 592 -16.68 14.56 64.06
C ALA A 592 -15.61 15.48 64.68
N TRP A 593 -15.89 16.76 64.81
CA TRP A 593 -14.98 17.76 65.39
C TRP A 593 -14.99 17.78 66.93
N LYS A 594 -15.97 17.12 67.57
CA LYS A 594 -15.97 16.92 69.02
C LYS A 594 -14.68 16.27 69.48
N GLY A 595 -13.95 16.88 70.36
CA GLY A 595 -12.67 16.41 70.86
C GLY A 595 -11.43 16.74 70.04
N MET A 596 -11.59 17.36 68.89
CA MET A 596 -10.46 17.84 68.04
C MET A 596 -10.06 19.30 68.34
N GLY A 597 -10.70 19.96 69.27
CA GLY A 597 -10.47 21.38 69.57
C GLY A 597 -10.93 22.35 68.46
N ARG A 598 -11.79 21.88 67.57
CA ARG A 598 -12.43 22.69 66.53
C ARG A 598 -13.73 23.29 67.01
N PRO A 599 -14.14 24.49 66.51
CA PRO A 599 -15.37 25.16 66.94
C PRO A 599 -16.61 24.43 66.42
N VAL A 600 -17.70 24.54 67.19
CA VAL A 600 -19.03 24.13 66.72
C VAL A 600 -19.58 25.19 65.78
N VAL A 601 -19.84 24.81 64.55
CA VAL A 601 -20.34 25.74 63.53
C VAL A 601 -21.85 25.51 63.27
N LYS A 602 -22.53 26.60 62.89
CA LYS A 602 -23.90 26.56 62.37
C LYS A 602 -23.96 27.43 61.16
N ILE A 603 -24.77 27.08 60.16
CA ILE A 603 -24.95 27.90 58.98
C ILE A 603 -26.37 28.40 58.83
N GLY A 604 -26.51 29.51 58.14
CA GLY A 604 -27.77 30.01 57.64
C GLY A 604 -27.83 29.87 56.13
N CYS A 605 -28.97 29.43 55.59
CA CYS A 605 -29.17 29.28 54.15
C CYS A 605 -30.34 30.12 53.64
N GLY A 606 -30.10 30.98 52.65
CA GLY A 606 -31.15 31.76 51.96
C GLY A 606 -31.25 31.31 50.50
N ILE A 607 -32.44 30.86 50.07
CA ILE A 607 -32.69 30.33 48.74
C ILE A 607 -33.75 31.13 48.00
N HIS A 608 -33.41 31.59 46.81
CA HIS A 608 -34.34 32.29 45.92
C HIS A 608 -34.22 31.86 44.48
N THR A 609 -35.37 31.67 43.83
CA THR A 609 -35.48 31.38 42.39
C THR A 609 -36.02 32.60 41.67
N GLY A 610 -35.31 33.04 40.63
CA GLY A 610 -35.72 34.21 39.85
C GLY A 610 -34.84 34.46 38.63
N LEU A 611 -35.22 35.43 37.83
CA LEU A 611 -34.48 35.82 36.61
C LEU A 611 -33.20 36.58 37.01
N ALA A 612 -32.11 36.18 36.40
CA ALA A 612 -30.82 36.84 36.56
C ALA A 612 -30.02 36.82 35.25
N THR A 613 -29.09 37.75 35.10
CA THR A 613 -28.15 37.78 33.95
C THR A 613 -26.93 36.98 34.32
N CYS A 614 -26.70 35.88 33.56
CA CYS A 614 -25.58 34.98 33.73
C CYS A 614 -24.56 35.24 32.59
N GLY A 615 -23.31 35.47 32.88
CA GLY A 615 -22.30 35.70 31.83
C GLY A 615 -20.95 36.09 32.37
N VAL A 616 -20.02 36.32 31.44
CA VAL A 616 -18.68 36.73 31.76
C VAL A 616 -18.60 38.25 31.89
N VAL A 617 -18.15 38.70 33.04
CA VAL A 617 -18.03 40.13 33.39
C VAL A 617 -16.62 40.43 33.85
N GLY A 618 -16.09 41.56 33.45
CA GLY A 618 -14.74 42.02 33.87
C GLY A 618 -14.00 42.79 32.80
N ALA A 619 -12.73 43.07 33.09
CA ALA A 619 -11.82 43.71 32.13
C ALA A 619 -11.08 42.64 31.30
N GLU A 620 -10.54 43.00 30.11
CA GLU A 620 -9.84 42.12 29.18
C GLU A 620 -8.84 41.12 29.80
N ARG A 621 -8.20 41.52 30.92
CA ARG A 621 -7.22 40.67 31.62
C ARG A 621 -7.74 39.91 32.83
N ARG A 622 -8.97 40.19 33.25
CA ARG A 622 -9.62 39.56 34.44
C ARG A 622 -11.10 39.40 34.17
N LEU A 623 -11.50 38.29 33.67
CA LEU A 623 -12.85 37.92 33.36
C LEU A 623 -13.31 36.90 34.40
N GLU A 624 -14.56 37.04 34.86
CA GLU A 624 -15.18 36.16 35.82
C GLU A 624 -16.59 35.79 35.31
N TYR A 625 -16.90 34.49 35.30
CA TYR A 625 -18.28 34.07 35.05
C TYR A 625 -19.10 34.32 36.30
N THR A 626 -20.08 35.18 36.21
CA THR A 626 -20.86 35.55 37.37
C THR A 626 -22.32 35.80 37.01
N ILE A 627 -23.14 35.90 38.05
CA ILE A 627 -24.58 36.14 37.98
C ILE A 627 -24.88 37.47 38.60
N ILE A 628 -25.62 38.28 37.87
CA ILE A 628 -26.00 39.65 38.29
C ILE A 628 -27.50 39.79 38.19
N GLY A 629 -28.10 40.39 39.21
CA GLY A 629 -29.53 40.67 39.25
C GLY A 629 -30.09 40.82 40.64
N ASP A 630 -31.33 41.22 40.72
CA ASP A 630 -32.07 41.34 41.98
C ASP A 630 -32.23 40.00 42.72
N THR A 631 -32.26 38.90 41.94
CA THR A 631 -32.27 37.52 42.43
C THR A 631 -31.07 37.21 43.34
N VAL A 632 -29.88 37.69 43.01
CA VAL A 632 -28.68 37.53 43.84
C VAL A 632 -28.83 38.26 45.16
N ASN A 633 -29.29 39.52 45.10
CA ASN A 633 -29.45 40.36 46.28
C ASN A 633 -30.51 39.81 47.20
N LEU A 634 -31.60 39.27 46.67
CA LEU A 634 -32.67 38.70 47.46
C LEU A 634 -32.24 37.42 48.18
N SER A 635 -31.53 36.53 47.51
CA SER A 635 -30.97 35.31 48.12
C SER A 635 -30.02 35.64 49.29
N ALA A 636 -29.10 36.60 49.11
CA ALA A 636 -28.24 37.06 50.19
C ALA A 636 -28.96 37.63 51.38
N ARG A 637 -30.09 38.34 51.15
CA ARG A 637 -30.92 38.87 52.23
C ARG A 637 -31.70 37.82 52.95
N LEU A 638 -32.23 36.83 52.26
CA LEU A 638 -32.88 35.67 52.90
C LEU A 638 -31.92 34.97 53.84
N GLU A 639 -30.65 34.81 53.46
CA GLU A 639 -29.63 34.25 54.35
C GLU A 639 -29.51 35.09 55.63
N SER A 640 -29.23 36.38 55.53
CA SER A 640 -29.09 37.26 56.73
C SER A 640 -30.34 37.29 57.58
N THR A 641 -31.52 37.24 56.99
CA THR A 641 -32.81 37.23 57.65
C THR A 641 -33.13 35.93 58.41
N THR A 642 -32.39 34.80 58.06
CA THR A 642 -32.51 33.56 58.84
C THR A 642 -32.24 33.77 60.35
N LYS A 643 -31.42 34.76 60.68
CA LYS A 643 -31.08 35.14 62.06
C LYS A 643 -32.28 35.71 62.78
N GLU A 644 -33.09 36.52 62.11
CA GLU A 644 -34.27 37.19 62.69
C GLU A 644 -35.39 36.19 63.00
N PHE A 645 -35.61 35.23 62.14
CA PHE A 645 -36.62 34.16 62.29
C PHE A 645 -36.11 32.95 63.08
N ASN A 646 -34.80 32.93 63.43
CA ASN A 646 -34.18 31.83 64.18
C ASN A 646 -34.37 30.44 63.51
N VAL A 647 -34.29 30.41 62.21
CA VAL A 647 -34.35 29.20 61.38
C VAL A 647 -33.07 29.00 60.58
N PRO A 648 -32.65 27.75 60.26
CA PRO A 648 -31.43 27.51 59.51
C PRO A 648 -31.59 27.76 58.02
N ILE A 649 -32.82 27.72 57.47
CA ILE A 649 -33.12 27.88 56.06
C ILE A 649 -34.31 28.74 55.79
N LEU A 650 -34.18 29.70 54.91
CA LEU A 650 -35.29 30.53 54.39
C LEU A 650 -35.36 30.44 52.88
N ILE A 651 -36.54 30.28 52.37
CA ILE A 651 -36.83 30.28 50.94
C ILE A 651 -37.87 31.39 50.61
N SER A 652 -37.76 31.89 49.38
CA SER A 652 -38.72 32.88 48.87
C SER A 652 -40.02 32.22 48.36
N GLU A 653 -41.07 33.01 48.19
CA GLU A 653 -42.33 32.55 47.61
C GLU A 653 -42.21 31.92 46.21
N PRO A 654 -41.39 32.46 45.23
CA PRO A 654 -41.21 31.78 43.97
C PRO A 654 -40.56 30.39 44.12
N THR A 655 -39.58 30.22 45.01
CA THR A 655 -38.96 28.91 45.30
C THR A 655 -39.98 27.98 45.96
N ALA A 656 -40.72 28.47 46.96
CA ALA A 656 -41.77 27.73 47.70
C ALA A 656 -42.79 27.10 46.73
N LYS A 657 -43.33 27.88 45.79
CA LYS A 657 -44.30 27.44 44.78
C LYS A 657 -43.76 26.30 43.87
N LEU A 658 -42.46 26.26 43.63
CA LEU A 658 -41.83 25.21 42.79
C LEU A 658 -41.66 23.87 43.51
N ILE A 659 -41.62 23.89 44.87
CA ILE A 659 -41.25 22.72 45.68
C ILE A 659 -42.35 22.25 46.65
N GLU A 660 -43.45 22.97 46.82
CA GLU A 660 -44.52 22.72 47.86
C GLU A 660 -45.13 21.31 47.75
N THR A 661 -45.09 20.71 46.59
CA THR A 661 -45.53 19.31 46.37
C THR A 661 -44.61 18.27 46.98
N ASP A 662 -43.30 18.58 47.13
CA ASP A 662 -42.26 17.60 47.50
C ASP A 662 -41.79 17.81 48.96
N TYR A 663 -41.86 19.03 49.46
CA TYR A 663 -41.33 19.41 50.78
C TYR A 663 -42.44 19.95 51.65
N ASP A 664 -42.21 19.95 52.96
CA ASP A 664 -43.09 20.68 53.96
C ASP A 664 -42.59 22.14 53.99
N VAL A 665 -43.46 23.04 53.55
CA VAL A 665 -43.17 24.47 53.40
C VAL A 665 -44.06 25.26 54.35
N GLN A 666 -43.47 25.95 55.32
CA GLN A 666 -44.18 26.68 56.35
C GLN A 666 -43.93 28.17 56.20
N PRO A 667 -45.01 29.01 56.10
CA PRO A 667 -44.88 30.46 56.04
C PRO A 667 -44.43 31.01 57.38
N LEU A 668 -43.46 31.92 57.37
CA LEU A 668 -42.92 32.55 58.58
C LEU A 668 -43.34 34.02 58.73
N GLY A 669 -43.63 34.69 57.64
CA GLY A 669 -44.02 36.12 57.65
C GLY A 669 -43.57 36.87 56.42
N GLU A 670 -43.59 38.18 56.47
CA GLU A 670 -43.17 39.07 55.40
C GLU A 670 -41.88 39.79 55.75
N VAL A 671 -40.97 39.87 54.80
CA VAL A 671 -39.73 40.62 54.97
C VAL A 671 -39.72 41.80 54.02
N LYS A 672 -39.39 42.99 54.58
CA LYS A 672 -39.21 44.19 53.77
C LYS A 672 -37.84 44.19 53.10
N VAL A 673 -37.82 44.00 51.79
CA VAL A 673 -36.60 44.01 51.02
C VAL A 673 -36.21 45.44 50.66
N LYS A 674 -35.07 45.93 51.16
CA LYS A 674 -34.56 47.31 50.88
C LYS A 674 -34.38 47.50 49.36
N GLY A 675 -35.12 48.41 48.76
CA GLY A 675 -35.16 48.68 47.31
C GLY A 675 -36.40 48.11 46.58
N LYS A 676 -37.27 47.31 47.28
CA LYS A 676 -38.61 46.93 46.76
C LYS A 676 -39.66 47.62 47.51
N THR A 677 -40.72 48.04 46.82
CA THR A 677 -41.93 48.63 47.39
C THR A 677 -42.89 47.59 47.98
N GLN A 678 -42.72 46.32 47.65
CA GLN A 678 -43.55 45.21 48.12
C GLN A 678 -42.75 44.29 49.06
N ASN A 679 -43.46 43.87 50.15
CA ASN A 679 -42.95 42.86 51.06
C ASN A 679 -42.91 41.51 50.36
N THR A 680 -41.91 40.66 50.70
CA THR A 680 -41.81 39.30 50.21
C THR A 680 -42.10 38.33 51.30
N THR A 681 -43.06 37.43 51.07
CA THR A 681 -43.36 36.33 51.99
C THR A 681 -42.25 35.34 51.99
N VAL A 682 -41.80 34.95 53.18
CA VAL A 682 -40.72 33.98 53.37
C VAL A 682 -41.17 32.71 54.04
N PHE A 683 -40.59 31.64 53.75
CA PHE A 683 -40.96 30.31 54.22
C PHE A 683 -39.72 29.58 54.76
N THR A 684 -39.90 28.69 55.72
CA THR A 684 -38.95 27.65 56.02
C THR A 684 -39.33 26.34 55.35
N VAL A 685 -38.38 25.43 55.16
CA VAL A 685 -38.60 24.17 54.48
C VAL A 685 -37.95 23.01 55.21
N SER A 686 -38.63 21.88 55.21
CA SER A 686 -38.14 20.61 55.75
C SER A 686 -38.56 19.44 54.83
N ARG A 687 -37.87 18.36 54.94
CA ARG A 687 -38.26 17.13 54.24
C ARG A 687 -39.58 16.65 54.79
N LYS A 688 -40.55 16.27 53.96
CA LYS A 688 -41.76 15.65 54.40
C LYS A 688 -41.46 14.43 55.24
N SER A 689 -42.00 14.41 56.48
CA SER A 689 -41.94 13.20 57.29
C SER A 689 -42.52 12.05 56.46
N ALA A 690 -41.80 10.96 56.29
CA ALA A 690 -42.38 9.78 55.72
C ALA A 690 -43.57 9.40 56.64
N ALA A 691 -44.76 9.60 56.13
CA ALA A 691 -45.98 9.13 56.83
C ALA A 691 -45.73 7.64 57.13
N ALA A 692 -45.73 7.30 58.41
CA ALA A 692 -45.68 5.91 58.83
C ALA A 692 -46.91 5.25 58.17
N GLY A 693 -46.58 4.58 57.03
CA GLY A 693 -47.56 3.72 56.37
C GLY A 693 -47.81 2.54 57.30
N GLY A 694 -48.82 2.66 58.09
CA GLY A 694 -49.40 1.56 58.81
C GLY A 694 -50.31 0.77 57.88
N GLU A 695 -50.16 -0.54 58.02
CA GLU A 695 -50.96 -1.67 57.58
C GLU A 695 -50.79 -2.17 56.19
#